data_dcb3952e5e67871524d1249180b2e7ba
#
_entry.id   dcb3952e5e67871524d1249180b2e7ba
#
_cell.length_a   1.000
_cell.length_b   1.000
_cell.length_c   1.000
_cell.angle_alpha   90.00
_cell.angle_beta   90.00
_cell.angle_gamma   90.00
#
_symmetry.space_group_name_H-M   'P 1'
#
loop_
_entity.id
_entity.type
_entity.pdbx_description
1 polymer ?
#
loop_
_entity_poly.entity_id
_entity_poly.type
_entity_poly.pdbx_seq_one_letter_code
_entity_poly.pdbx_strand_id
1 'polypeptide(L)'
;MVQTGPYRAELAFGTGKIFMHGGMRYNLLATRRRRNWIGTLLAASVITTSAQAADTAETPDSTAKANADSSVKSGAKATASTTADNASQLAPVKVISEKSKHFAPSSIETGPYKGLDALDVPATVNVVTRDVMDAQGDTGLYDALRNVAGVTRLQLNGLAYDNLAIRGIALDNRSSYYIDGILPIDNNVWMPMEDKERVEVLKGASALYYGFTVPAGVVNMVMKRAGVEPVTSVTALADSNGSYGVAVDLSRRFGQDNQFGIRVNAMDEHVETPIDGDRGYRKFVNAALDWKLNSKLKLQYDFEHVESSIVEQAGIVPLTAKNGVITLPAIPDPSKLLVSNAHPTRSSADTQLLRADYALSENWNVDFSIGQSITRRDRWAWVFQKYSVATGAGSLQASEQNGQMYENKNVRLETTGAFKTGPIGHTLTAGVMQNWLFQPDFTTYFYTASQNLYDPVSITKLTASGTAKQFYAQHIRNSGVYLFDQVDLTSRLQFIAGVRRSEYMSSQLGTPSQDINRTSPSGSLSYRLTPNTSVYASYVEALESAGSAPSTAANANQILPAAVSRQEEVGVRTRLADRALVSLALFNLRQPSADTNADNVYVMDGNARFRGIEFSVQGDVTKDISLTASTVYLDAKQLDSSDSTLVGKTPENTPHVTASLFAEYRVPVLAGLSVNGGMYYVGPRPVNSADQAWIGGATIYTAGLRYATRVYGKRVSFQANLENATNKRYWSAAGSNQLAVGLGRTLELTSTIDF
;
A
#
# COMPACT_ATOMS: atom_id res chain seq x y z
N MET A 1 1.08 -53.21 -4.84
CA MET A 1 0.94 -53.12 -6.30
C MET A 1 -0.26 -52.25 -6.57
N VAL A 2 -0.07 -50.95 -6.71
CA VAL A 2 -1.10 -50.01 -7.19
C VAL A 2 -0.40 -49.11 -8.19
N GLN A 3 -0.83 -49.23 -9.45
CA GLN A 3 -0.36 -48.47 -10.58
C GLN A 3 -0.96 -47.06 -10.50
N THR A 4 -0.12 -46.05 -10.56
CA THR A 4 -0.49 -44.64 -10.83
C THR A 4 -0.50 -44.42 -12.33
N GLY A 5 -1.68 -44.17 -12.91
CA GLY A 5 -1.84 -43.73 -14.31
C GLY A 5 -2.05 -42.23 -14.40
N PRO A 6 -1.56 -41.55 -15.46
CA PRO A 6 -1.71 -40.12 -15.64
C PRO A 6 -3.09 -39.78 -16.19
N TYR A 7 -3.73 -38.75 -15.61
CA TYR A 7 -4.98 -38.23 -16.12
C TYR A 7 -4.80 -37.52 -17.47
N ARG A 8 -5.37 -38.13 -18.50
CA ARG A 8 -5.74 -37.48 -19.77
C ARG A 8 -7.23 -37.16 -19.70
N ALA A 9 -7.58 -35.92 -19.82
CA ALA A 9 -8.95 -35.50 -20.08
C ALA A 9 -9.21 -35.56 -21.56
N GLU A 10 -10.01 -36.53 -21.98
CA GLU A 10 -10.62 -36.57 -23.33
C GLU A 10 -11.97 -35.89 -23.29
N LEU A 11 -12.13 -34.85 -24.10
CA LEU A 11 -13.41 -34.18 -24.37
C LEU A 11 -14.07 -34.95 -25.54
N ALA A 12 -15.20 -35.61 -25.25
CA ALA A 12 -16.08 -36.16 -26.25
C ALA A 12 -17.02 -35.11 -26.82
N PHE A 13 -16.94 -34.87 -28.12
CA PHE A 13 -17.90 -34.05 -28.87
C PHE A 13 -19.11 -34.89 -29.29
N GLY A 14 -20.29 -34.52 -28.80
CA GLY A 14 -21.57 -35.01 -29.32
C GLY A 14 -22.10 -34.07 -30.40
N THR A 15 -22.29 -34.57 -31.60
CA THR A 15 -22.88 -33.90 -32.76
C THR A 15 -24.39 -33.86 -32.64
N GLY A 16 -24.98 -32.68 -32.63
CA GLY A 16 -26.42 -32.44 -32.81
C GLY A 16 -26.65 -31.29 -33.76
N LYS A 17 -27.04 -31.62 -35.00
CA LYS A 17 -27.53 -30.65 -35.99
C LYS A 17 -28.98 -30.23 -35.68
N ILE A 18 -29.25 -28.94 -35.62
CA ILE A 18 -30.61 -28.38 -35.92
C ILE A 18 -30.45 -27.11 -36.76
N PHE A 19 -31.16 -27.08 -37.87
CA PHE A 19 -31.37 -25.97 -38.83
C PHE A 19 -32.33 -24.93 -38.25
N MET A 20 -32.09 -23.62 -38.52
CA MET A 20 -33.00 -22.70 -39.22
C MET A 20 -32.57 -21.25 -39.12
N HIS A 21 -32.31 -20.65 -40.20
CA HIS A 21 -32.83 -19.45 -40.87
C HIS A 21 -33.15 -18.18 -40.03
N GLY A 22 -32.51 -17.08 -40.41
CA GLY A 22 -32.90 -15.73 -40.08
C GLY A 22 -31.78 -14.72 -40.33
N GLY A 23 -31.62 -14.26 -41.55
CA GLY A 23 -30.62 -13.26 -41.92
C GLY A 23 -30.98 -11.87 -41.46
N MET A 24 -29.98 -11.15 -40.95
CA MET A 24 -29.88 -9.69 -41.02
C MET A 24 -28.44 -9.27 -41.11
N ARG A 25 -28.04 -8.84 -42.29
CA ARG A 25 -26.73 -8.24 -42.56
C ARG A 25 -26.71 -6.82 -42.00
N TYR A 26 -25.88 -6.53 -41.05
CA TYR A 26 -25.43 -5.18 -40.78
C TYR A 26 -23.99 -5.02 -41.26
N ASN A 27 -23.83 -4.24 -42.34
CA ASN A 27 -22.54 -3.73 -42.76
C ASN A 27 -22.07 -2.70 -41.72
N LEU A 28 -21.04 -3.02 -40.96
CA LEU A 28 -20.27 -2.03 -40.18
C LEU A 28 -19.03 -1.65 -41.01
N LEU A 29 -19.12 -0.50 -41.67
CA LEU A 29 -17.98 0.23 -42.19
C LEU A 29 -17.09 0.68 -41.01
N ALA A 30 -15.93 0.05 -40.91
CA ALA A 30 -14.89 0.46 -39.98
C ALA A 30 -14.22 1.75 -40.50
N THR A 31 -14.69 2.90 -40.07
CA THR A 31 -13.98 4.17 -40.22
C THR A 31 -12.93 4.24 -39.11
N ARG A 32 -11.67 3.94 -39.45
CA ARG A 32 -10.48 4.30 -38.68
C ARG A 32 -10.41 5.83 -38.54
N ARG A 33 -10.95 6.41 -37.48
CA ARG A 33 -10.58 7.77 -37.04
C ARG A 33 -9.28 7.68 -36.22
N ARG A 34 -8.17 8.03 -36.86
CA ARG A 34 -6.97 8.47 -36.17
C ARG A 34 -7.34 9.73 -35.38
N ARG A 35 -7.48 9.65 -34.09
CA ARG A 35 -7.48 10.81 -33.20
C ARG A 35 -6.05 11.18 -32.92
N ASN A 36 -5.57 12.20 -33.64
CA ASN A 36 -4.41 12.96 -33.24
C ASN A 36 -4.78 13.69 -31.94
N TRP A 37 -4.25 13.25 -30.83
CA TRP A 37 -4.23 14.05 -29.62
C TRP A 37 -3.11 15.07 -29.79
N ILE A 38 -3.47 16.27 -30.21
CA ILE A 38 -2.64 17.47 -30.07
C ILE A 38 -2.63 17.75 -28.58
N GLY A 39 -1.48 17.59 -27.95
CA GLY A 39 -1.23 18.01 -26.60
C GLY A 39 -1.43 19.51 -26.48
N THR A 40 -2.53 19.94 -25.86
CA THR A 40 -2.69 21.32 -25.44
C THR A 40 -1.90 21.50 -24.16
N LEU A 41 -0.66 21.89 -24.31
CA LEU A 41 0.14 22.50 -23.25
C LEU A 41 -0.58 23.79 -22.85
N LEU A 42 -1.25 23.80 -21.72
CA LEU A 42 -1.68 25.01 -21.03
C LEU A 42 -0.40 25.70 -20.50
N ALA A 43 0.19 26.53 -21.33
CA ALA A 43 1.16 27.51 -20.91
C ALA A 43 0.43 28.51 -20.00
N ALA A 44 0.62 28.43 -18.71
CA ALA A 44 0.26 29.49 -17.79
C ALA A 44 1.13 30.70 -18.09
N SER A 45 0.60 31.62 -18.91
CA SER A 45 1.21 32.92 -19.11
C SER A 45 1.15 33.70 -17.79
N VAL A 46 2.29 33.85 -17.14
CA VAL A 46 2.45 34.78 -16.03
C VAL A 46 2.35 36.19 -16.61
N ILE A 47 1.21 36.82 -16.40
CA ILE A 47 1.05 38.25 -16.66
C ILE A 47 1.79 39.00 -15.57
N THR A 48 2.98 39.49 -15.89
CA THR A 48 3.67 40.52 -15.14
C THR A 48 3.06 41.87 -15.49
N THR A 49 2.17 42.38 -14.65
CA THR A 49 1.79 43.79 -14.68
C THR A 49 2.87 44.59 -13.93
N SER A 50 3.72 45.28 -14.66
CA SER A 50 4.57 46.34 -14.17
C SER A 50 3.69 47.55 -13.83
N ALA A 51 3.52 47.86 -12.57
CA ALA A 51 3.01 49.16 -12.10
C ALA A 51 4.20 50.11 -11.98
N GLN A 52 4.27 51.09 -12.86
CA GLN A 52 5.11 52.24 -12.71
C GLN A 52 4.55 53.13 -11.59
N ALA A 53 5.32 53.32 -10.52
CA ALA A 53 5.07 54.33 -9.54
C ALA A 53 5.79 55.62 -9.96
N ALA A 54 5.03 56.67 -10.10
CA ALA A 54 5.55 58.03 -10.27
C ALA A 54 6.03 58.60 -8.92
N ASP A 55 7.18 59.17 -9.00
CA ASP A 55 7.91 59.94 -7.99
C ASP A 55 7.16 61.22 -7.59
N THR A 56 7.00 61.48 -6.30
CA THR A 56 7.03 62.87 -5.74
C THR A 56 7.60 62.87 -4.33
N ALA A 57 8.72 63.53 -4.22
CA ALA A 57 9.44 63.86 -3.00
C ALA A 57 8.68 64.82 -2.10
N GLU A 58 8.84 64.67 -0.79
CA GLU A 58 9.09 65.78 0.18
C GLU A 58 9.44 65.20 1.56
N THR A 59 10.64 65.41 2.03
CA THR A 59 11.06 65.49 3.42
C THR A 59 10.91 66.96 3.91
N PRO A 60 10.87 67.33 5.21
CA PRO A 60 11.89 66.98 6.19
C PRO A 60 11.44 66.86 7.70
N ASP A 61 12.34 66.21 8.42
CA ASP A 61 13.00 66.66 9.68
C ASP A 61 12.24 66.60 11.05
N SER A 62 12.94 66.01 11.92
CA SER A 62 13.44 66.38 13.25
C SER A 62 13.04 65.50 14.44
N THR A 63 14.07 64.83 14.93
CA THR A 63 14.57 64.77 16.32
C THR A 63 13.61 64.50 17.48
N ALA A 64 13.87 63.47 18.26
CA ALA A 64 14.57 63.49 19.54
C ALA A 64 14.31 62.25 20.42
N LYS A 65 15.41 61.61 20.75
CA LYS A 65 15.91 61.18 22.09
C LYS A 65 14.92 60.66 23.14
N ALA A 66 15.05 59.38 23.51
CA ALA A 66 15.81 58.86 24.67
C ALA A 66 15.13 58.85 26.04
N ASN A 67 15.32 57.73 26.70
CA ASN A 67 15.48 57.36 28.11
C ASN A 67 14.30 56.55 28.68
N ALA A 68 14.58 55.30 28.98
CA ALA A 68 15.26 54.72 30.14
C ALA A 68 14.40 54.72 31.43
N ASP A 69 14.24 53.49 31.90
CA ASP A 69 14.30 53.02 33.27
C ASP A 69 13.12 53.20 34.23
N SER A 70 12.73 52.13 34.77
CA SER A 70 12.73 51.73 36.18
C SER A 70 11.48 50.96 36.65
N SER A 71 11.80 49.85 37.21
CA SER A 71 11.09 49.01 38.17
C SER A 71 10.07 49.70 39.10
N VAL A 72 8.99 48.98 39.44
CA VAL A 72 8.49 48.82 40.84
C VAL A 72 7.58 47.59 40.97
N LYS A 73 7.85 46.78 41.99
CA LYS A 73 7.05 45.70 42.57
C LYS A 73 5.84 46.23 43.33
N SER A 74 4.75 45.44 43.31
CA SER A 74 3.87 45.04 44.45
C SER A 74 2.66 44.31 43.88
N GLY A 75 2.25 43.17 44.23
CA GLY A 75 1.92 42.57 45.47
C GLY A 75 0.42 42.74 45.79
N ALA A 76 -0.46 41.78 45.35
CA ALA A 76 -1.72 41.55 46.02
C ALA A 76 -2.26 40.13 45.68
N LYS A 77 -2.47 39.40 46.76
CA LYS A 77 -3.07 38.11 46.89
C LYS A 77 -4.58 38.22 46.76
N ALA A 78 -5.21 37.47 45.87
CA ALA A 78 -6.64 37.21 45.94
C ALA A 78 -6.91 35.75 45.55
N THR A 79 -7.35 35.00 46.52
CA THR A 79 -7.94 33.68 46.43
C THR A 79 -9.28 33.78 45.72
N ALA A 80 -9.46 33.04 44.64
CA ALA A 80 -10.78 32.63 44.14
C ALA A 80 -10.71 31.23 43.61
N SER A 81 -11.41 30.35 44.27
CA SER A 81 -11.76 29.03 43.86
C SER A 81 -12.64 29.08 42.62
N THR A 82 -12.23 28.47 41.52
CA THR A 82 -13.14 28.12 40.45
C THR A 82 -12.83 26.70 40.00
N THR A 83 -13.80 25.85 40.23
CA THR A 83 -13.95 24.52 39.65
C THR A 83 -13.82 24.63 38.11
N ALA A 84 -12.72 24.14 37.59
CA ALA A 84 -12.55 23.99 36.15
C ALA A 84 -13.33 22.75 35.71
N ASP A 85 -14.48 22.94 35.11
CA ASP A 85 -15.11 21.97 34.22
C ASP A 85 -14.17 21.67 33.04
N ASN A 86 -13.42 20.58 33.14
CA ASN A 86 -12.74 19.99 32.00
C ASN A 86 -13.79 19.29 31.12
N ALA A 87 -14.56 20.05 30.37
CA ALA A 87 -15.19 19.56 29.18
C ALA A 87 -14.04 19.20 28.19
N SER A 88 -13.84 17.93 27.91
CA SER A 88 -13.04 17.53 26.76
C SER A 88 -13.78 18.04 25.52
N GLN A 89 -13.43 19.26 25.08
CA GLN A 89 -13.79 19.72 23.74
C GLN A 89 -13.14 18.72 22.77
N LEU A 90 -13.96 18.07 21.92
CA LEU A 90 -13.45 17.55 20.67
C LEU A 90 -12.70 18.73 20.03
N ALA A 91 -11.41 18.56 19.86
CA ALA A 91 -10.65 19.54 19.11
C ALA A 91 -11.37 19.72 17.77
N PRO A 92 -11.66 20.96 17.34
CA PRO A 92 -12.18 21.19 16.00
C PRO A 92 -11.28 20.41 15.06
N VAL A 93 -11.86 19.76 14.03
CA VAL A 93 -11.12 18.98 13.04
C VAL A 93 -9.97 19.85 12.54
N LYS A 94 -8.86 19.78 13.26
CA LYS A 94 -7.62 20.40 12.89
C LYS A 94 -7.05 19.54 11.77
N VAL A 95 -7.42 19.86 10.54
CA VAL A 95 -6.57 19.53 9.41
C VAL A 95 -5.34 20.42 9.55
N ILE A 96 -4.53 20.09 10.52
CA ILE A 96 -3.17 20.52 10.57
C ILE A 96 -2.47 19.46 9.72
N SER A 97 -1.93 19.86 8.58
CA SER A 97 -0.71 19.30 8.09
C SER A 97 0.32 19.51 9.21
N GLU A 98 0.23 18.73 10.28
CA GLU A 98 1.28 18.67 11.29
C GLU A 98 2.46 18.04 10.55
N LYS A 99 3.47 18.88 10.31
CA LYS A 99 4.80 18.40 9.96
C LYS A 99 5.11 17.28 10.95
N SER A 100 5.21 16.05 10.47
CA SER A 100 5.58 14.92 11.32
C SER A 100 6.82 15.33 12.10
N LYS A 101 6.90 14.98 13.38
CA LYS A 101 8.08 15.25 14.18
C LYS A 101 9.13 14.22 13.77
N HIS A 102 9.78 14.46 12.61
CA HIS A 102 10.73 13.54 12.00
C HIS A 102 10.12 12.14 11.75
N PHE A 103 10.75 11.07 12.24
CA PHE A 103 10.28 9.70 11.99
C PHE A 103 9.07 9.29 12.83
N ALA A 104 8.68 10.05 13.87
CA ALA A 104 7.55 9.68 14.74
C ALA A 104 6.20 10.01 14.08
N PRO A 105 5.24 9.07 14.04
CA PRO A 105 3.90 9.33 13.54
C PRO A 105 3.13 10.24 14.52
N SER A 106 2.38 11.21 13.99
CA SER A 106 1.53 12.12 14.79
C SER A 106 0.11 11.58 14.96
N SER A 107 -0.51 11.11 13.87
CA SER A 107 -1.88 10.60 13.83
C SER A 107 -2.02 9.46 12.83
N ILE A 108 -3.14 8.75 12.91
CA ILE A 108 -3.50 7.63 12.04
C ILE A 108 -4.78 8.01 11.30
N GLU A 109 -4.84 7.69 9.99
CA GLU A 109 -6.02 7.91 9.14
C GLU A 109 -6.68 6.59 8.70
N THR A 110 -6.11 5.43 9.12
CA THR A 110 -6.56 4.12 8.66
C THR A 110 -7.66 3.56 9.55
N GLY A 111 -8.76 3.13 8.94
CA GLY A 111 -9.84 2.37 9.54
C GLY A 111 -10.62 3.16 10.61
N PRO A 112 -11.11 2.46 11.66
CA PRO A 112 -11.90 3.08 12.72
C PRO A 112 -11.06 3.94 13.69
N TYR A 113 -9.77 4.08 13.41
CA TYR A 113 -8.79 4.76 14.28
C TYR A 113 -8.42 6.16 13.76
N LYS A 114 -9.15 6.67 12.76
CA LYS A 114 -8.95 7.99 12.16
C LYS A 114 -8.89 9.09 13.22
N GLY A 115 -7.79 9.84 13.20
CA GLY A 115 -7.59 10.97 14.12
C GLY A 115 -7.18 10.59 15.56
N LEU A 116 -7.07 9.29 15.89
CA LEU A 116 -6.57 8.88 17.20
C LEU A 116 -5.07 9.13 17.34
N ASP A 117 -4.66 9.48 18.55
CA ASP A 117 -3.25 9.43 18.93
C ASP A 117 -2.73 7.98 18.81
N ALA A 118 -1.53 7.83 18.28
CA ALA A 118 -0.93 6.50 18.09
C ALA A 118 -0.82 5.67 19.39
N LEU A 119 -0.83 6.30 20.58
CA LEU A 119 -0.87 5.60 21.87
C LEU A 119 -2.22 4.93 22.16
N ASP A 120 -3.32 5.46 21.61
CA ASP A 120 -4.68 5.03 21.93
C ASP A 120 -5.24 4.02 20.94
N VAL A 121 -4.51 3.73 19.87
CA VAL A 121 -4.96 2.79 18.84
C VAL A 121 -4.82 1.34 19.32
N PRO A 122 -5.91 0.58 19.50
CA PRO A 122 -5.86 -0.79 20.01
C PRO A 122 -5.66 -1.84 18.90
N ALA A 123 -4.72 -1.60 17.98
CA ALA A 123 -4.38 -2.48 16.87
C ALA A 123 -2.95 -2.23 16.39
N THR A 124 -2.29 -3.20 15.78
CA THR A 124 -0.97 -2.95 15.17
C THR A 124 -1.11 -2.11 13.89
N VAL A 125 -0.71 -0.84 13.97
CA VAL A 125 -0.59 0.08 12.84
C VAL A 125 0.85 0.59 12.77
N ASN A 126 1.48 0.43 11.61
CA ASN A 126 2.78 1.01 11.31
C ASN A 126 2.60 2.18 10.34
N VAL A 127 3.33 3.25 10.56
CA VAL A 127 3.28 4.45 9.71
C VAL A 127 4.69 4.72 9.19
N VAL A 128 4.86 4.75 7.87
CA VAL A 128 6.09 5.21 7.24
C VAL A 128 5.89 6.67 6.87
N THR A 129 6.56 7.56 7.60
CA THR A 129 6.40 9.01 7.44
C THR A 129 7.14 9.53 6.22
N ARG A 130 6.78 10.73 5.75
CA ARG A 130 7.49 11.40 4.66
C ARG A 130 8.98 11.52 4.91
N ASP A 131 9.36 11.89 6.14
CA ASP A 131 10.78 12.06 6.52
C ASP A 131 11.58 10.74 6.40
N VAL A 132 10.97 9.58 6.69
CA VAL A 132 11.60 8.26 6.45
C VAL A 132 11.78 8.02 4.96
N MET A 133 10.71 8.20 4.16
CA MET A 133 10.75 8.01 2.71
C MET A 133 11.76 8.95 2.04
N ASP A 134 11.81 10.22 2.45
CA ASP A 134 12.79 11.20 1.95
C ASP A 134 14.24 10.83 2.32
N ALA A 135 14.48 10.35 3.56
CA ALA A 135 15.80 9.95 3.99
C ALA A 135 16.32 8.72 3.24
N GLN A 136 15.42 7.83 2.82
CA GLN A 136 15.73 6.62 2.06
C GLN A 136 15.74 6.84 0.55
N GLY A 137 15.10 7.92 0.06
CA GLY A 137 14.90 8.14 -1.37
C GLY A 137 13.89 7.18 -1.99
N ASP A 138 12.87 6.76 -1.21
CA ASP A 138 11.89 5.77 -1.65
C ASP A 138 11.07 6.29 -2.85
N THR A 139 11.06 5.55 -3.95
CA THR A 139 10.31 5.87 -5.18
C THR A 139 9.17 4.86 -5.45
N GLY A 140 9.16 3.72 -4.76
CA GLY A 140 8.17 2.67 -4.90
C GLY A 140 7.55 2.26 -3.56
N LEU A 141 6.38 1.62 -3.63
CA LEU A 141 5.63 1.23 -2.44
C LEU A 141 6.41 0.26 -1.54
N TYR A 142 7.10 -0.74 -2.11
CA TYR A 142 7.85 -1.69 -1.29
C TYR A 142 9.07 -1.04 -0.62
N ASP A 143 9.66 -0.03 -1.23
CA ASP A 143 10.82 0.65 -0.64
C ASP A 143 10.42 1.31 0.68
N ALA A 144 9.26 1.95 0.73
CA ALA A 144 8.68 2.43 1.98
C ALA A 144 8.30 1.29 2.94
N LEU A 145 7.63 0.25 2.43
CA LEU A 145 7.07 -0.83 3.25
C LEU A 145 8.11 -1.82 3.79
N ARG A 146 9.33 -1.88 3.26
CA ARG A 146 10.43 -2.70 3.82
C ARG A 146 10.79 -2.32 5.26
N ASN A 147 10.42 -1.12 5.70
CA ASN A 147 10.57 -0.68 7.09
C ASN A 147 9.59 -1.34 8.06
N VAL A 148 8.55 -2.00 7.52
CA VAL A 148 7.48 -2.63 8.30
C VAL A 148 7.74 -4.13 8.38
N ALA A 149 8.22 -4.63 9.52
CA ALA A 149 8.45 -6.06 9.70
C ALA A 149 7.16 -6.86 9.46
N GLY A 150 7.30 -8.04 8.86
CA GLY A 150 6.18 -8.88 8.45
C GLY A 150 5.64 -8.54 7.05
N VAL A 151 6.04 -7.43 6.44
CA VAL A 151 5.79 -7.17 5.01
C VAL A 151 6.88 -7.84 4.18
N THR A 152 6.48 -8.64 3.19
CA THR A 152 7.40 -9.35 2.29
C THR A 152 6.87 -9.30 0.86
N ARG A 153 7.77 -9.42 -0.11
CA ARG A 153 7.39 -9.61 -1.52
C ARG A 153 6.95 -11.06 -1.76
N LEU A 154 5.87 -11.23 -2.52
CA LEU A 154 5.44 -12.53 -3.03
C LEU A 154 6.14 -12.86 -4.36
N GLN A 155 6.33 -11.85 -5.19
CA GLN A 155 6.99 -11.94 -6.49
C GLN A 155 7.79 -10.66 -6.73
N LEU A 156 8.84 -10.77 -7.52
CA LEU A 156 9.54 -9.63 -8.10
C LEU A 156 9.50 -9.79 -9.61
N ASN A 157 8.51 -9.21 -10.25
CA ASN A 157 8.30 -9.30 -11.70
C ASN A 157 8.84 -8.04 -12.40
N GLY A 158 10.04 -7.62 -12.04
CA GLY A 158 10.67 -6.42 -12.63
C GLY A 158 9.96 -5.14 -12.23
N LEU A 159 9.95 -4.44 -11.34
CA LEU A 159 9.51 -3.09 -10.93
C LEU A 159 8.17 -2.58 -11.54
N ALA A 160 7.38 -3.46 -12.21
CA ALA A 160 6.12 -3.05 -12.80
C ALA A 160 5.04 -2.77 -11.73
N TYR A 161 5.03 -3.55 -10.66
CA TYR A 161 4.18 -3.37 -9.47
C TYR A 161 4.68 -4.25 -8.32
N ASP A 162 4.23 -3.95 -7.10
CA ASP A 162 4.61 -4.70 -5.89
C ASP A 162 3.50 -5.68 -5.48
N ASN A 163 3.79 -6.98 -5.52
CA ASN A 163 2.90 -8.01 -4.99
C ASN A 163 3.39 -8.41 -3.59
N LEU A 164 2.58 -8.13 -2.57
CA LEU A 164 3.01 -8.11 -1.18
C LEU A 164 2.21 -9.08 -0.30
N ALA A 165 2.83 -9.50 0.80
CA ALA A 165 2.18 -10.22 1.89
C ALA A 165 2.46 -9.51 3.22
N ILE A 166 1.51 -9.60 4.16
CA ILE A 166 1.67 -9.16 5.54
C ILE A 166 1.45 -10.38 6.46
N ARG A 167 2.38 -10.62 7.38
CA ARG A 167 2.33 -11.78 8.30
C ARG A 167 2.20 -13.12 7.55
N GLY A 168 2.78 -13.23 6.33
CA GLY A 168 2.70 -14.42 5.47
C GLY A 168 1.39 -14.57 4.68
N ILE A 169 0.44 -13.67 4.82
CA ILE A 169 -0.83 -13.68 4.09
C ILE A 169 -0.75 -12.67 2.94
N ALA A 170 -1.08 -13.12 1.72
CA ALA A 170 -1.06 -12.27 0.53
C ALA A 170 -2.07 -11.13 0.64
N LEU A 171 -1.68 -9.93 0.23
CA LEU A 171 -2.59 -8.82 -0.01
C LEU A 171 -3.35 -9.03 -1.32
N ASP A 172 -4.61 -8.68 -1.33
CA ASP A 172 -5.39 -8.63 -2.57
C ASP A 172 -5.14 -7.32 -3.30
N ASN A 173 -4.69 -7.40 -4.57
CA ASN A 173 -4.30 -6.23 -5.35
C ASN A 173 -5.45 -5.25 -5.63
N ARG A 174 -6.71 -5.63 -5.45
CA ARG A 174 -7.89 -4.83 -5.79
C ARG A 174 -8.66 -4.30 -4.58
N SER A 175 -8.39 -4.83 -3.37
CA SER A 175 -9.16 -4.52 -2.17
C SER A 175 -8.34 -4.24 -0.92
N SER A 176 -7.00 -4.38 -0.96
CA SER A 176 -6.14 -4.16 0.20
C SER A 176 -5.38 -2.83 0.19
N TYR A 177 -5.44 -2.07 -0.91
CA TYR A 177 -4.73 -0.79 -1.07
C TYR A 177 -5.72 0.35 -1.16
N TYR A 178 -5.46 1.43 -0.42
CA TYR A 178 -6.38 2.56 -0.29
C TYR A 178 -5.67 3.90 -0.46
N ILE A 179 -6.39 4.88 -0.99
CA ILE A 179 -6.05 6.31 -0.92
C ILE A 179 -6.88 6.93 0.20
N ASP A 180 -6.19 7.62 1.12
CA ASP A 180 -6.76 8.35 2.29
C ASP A 180 -7.74 7.51 3.14
N GLY A 181 -7.54 6.18 3.20
CA GLY A 181 -8.37 5.23 3.95
C GLY A 181 -9.79 5.04 3.41
N ILE A 182 -10.09 5.57 2.23
CA ILE A 182 -11.44 5.65 1.68
C ILE A 182 -11.59 4.87 0.38
N LEU A 183 -10.84 5.25 -0.65
CA LEU A 183 -10.96 4.71 -2.00
C LEU A 183 -10.04 3.49 -2.18
N PRO A 184 -10.60 2.28 -2.38
CA PRO A 184 -9.78 1.14 -2.78
C PRO A 184 -9.25 1.36 -4.20
N ILE A 185 -7.97 1.04 -4.40
CA ILE A 185 -7.29 1.13 -5.69
C ILE A 185 -6.71 -0.21 -6.10
N ASP A 186 -6.47 -0.40 -7.40
CA ASP A 186 -5.80 -1.60 -7.93
C ASP A 186 -4.29 -1.41 -7.96
N ASN A 187 -3.55 -2.35 -7.36
CA ASN A 187 -2.08 -2.33 -7.24
C ASN A 187 -1.35 -2.95 -8.45
N ASN A 188 -2.02 -3.16 -9.58
CA ASN A 188 -1.36 -3.72 -10.77
C ASN A 188 -0.64 -2.65 -11.62
N VAL A 189 -0.19 -1.57 -11.01
CA VAL A 189 0.58 -0.45 -11.57
C VAL A 189 1.63 -0.01 -10.55
N TRP A 190 2.72 0.58 -11.02
CA TRP A 190 3.66 1.24 -10.12
C TRP A 190 2.97 2.37 -9.34
N MET A 191 3.21 2.44 -8.02
CA MET A 191 2.63 3.45 -7.13
C MET A 191 3.71 4.46 -6.72
N PRO A 192 3.59 5.75 -7.11
CA PRO A 192 4.55 6.79 -6.74
C PRO A 192 4.49 7.07 -5.23
N MET A 193 5.65 7.36 -4.65
CA MET A 193 5.75 7.77 -3.25
C MET A 193 5.96 9.29 -3.11
N GLU A 194 6.32 10.00 -4.18
CA GLU A 194 6.66 11.42 -4.15
C GLU A 194 5.48 12.34 -3.82
N ASP A 195 4.27 11.94 -4.12
CA ASP A 195 3.03 12.66 -3.79
C ASP A 195 2.32 12.15 -2.53
N LYS A 196 2.90 11.17 -1.82
CA LYS A 196 2.37 10.62 -0.57
C LYS A 196 3.01 11.30 0.64
N GLU A 197 2.20 11.72 1.58
CA GLU A 197 2.64 12.28 2.87
C GLU A 197 3.14 11.17 3.80
N ARG A 198 2.50 10.01 3.76
CA ARG A 198 2.88 8.81 4.51
C ARG A 198 2.18 7.58 3.97
N VAL A 199 2.70 6.42 4.34
CA VAL A 199 2.06 5.12 4.12
C VAL A 199 1.75 4.49 5.46
N GLU A 200 0.50 4.07 5.66
CA GLU A 200 0.01 3.43 6.87
C GLU A 200 -0.32 1.96 6.58
N VAL A 201 0.10 1.07 7.46
CA VAL A 201 -0.19 -0.36 7.37
C VAL A 201 -0.97 -0.80 8.61
N LEU A 202 -2.27 -1.03 8.45
CA LEU A 202 -3.10 -1.68 9.46
C LEU A 202 -2.98 -3.20 9.24
N LYS A 203 -2.40 -3.91 10.20
CA LYS A 203 -2.16 -5.35 10.09
C LYS A 203 -3.30 -6.16 10.67
N GLY A 204 -3.63 -7.24 9.97
CA GLY A 204 -4.61 -8.23 10.44
C GLY A 204 -6.05 -7.91 10.04
N ALA A 205 -7.00 -8.53 10.74
CA ALA A 205 -8.41 -8.44 10.44
C ALA A 205 -8.96 -7.00 10.51
N SER A 206 -9.78 -6.59 9.53
CA SER A 206 -10.25 -5.21 9.38
C SER A 206 -11.69 -5.10 8.83
N ALA A 207 -12.51 -6.16 8.98
CA ALA A 207 -13.85 -6.20 8.39
C ALA A 207 -14.81 -5.12 8.94
N LEU A 208 -14.61 -4.66 10.17
CA LEU A 208 -15.46 -3.63 10.77
C LEU A 208 -15.56 -2.38 9.88
N TYR A 209 -14.45 -1.92 9.32
CA TYR A 209 -14.40 -0.69 8.54
C TYR A 209 -14.40 -0.93 7.03
N TYR A 210 -13.67 -1.95 6.56
CA TYR A 210 -13.47 -2.21 5.14
C TYR A 210 -14.39 -3.29 4.55
N GLY A 211 -15.08 -4.07 5.38
CA GLY A 211 -15.97 -5.16 4.95
C GLY A 211 -15.21 -6.38 4.46
N PHE A 212 -15.53 -6.85 3.26
CA PHE A 212 -14.83 -7.99 2.66
C PHE A 212 -13.42 -7.59 2.20
N THR A 213 -12.42 -8.04 2.94
CA THR A 213 -11.00 -7.84 2.68
C THR A 213 -10.20 -8.95 3.32
N VAL A 214 -9.01 -9.27 2.76
CA VAL A 214 -8.15 -10.34 3.29
C VAL A 214 -7.66 -10.03 4.71
N PRO A 215 -7.44 -11.05 5.56
CA PRO A 215 -7.02 -10.85 6.95
C PRO A 215 -5.55 -10.44 7.10
N ALA A 216 -4.82 -10.26 6.01
CA ALA A 216 -3.48 -9.68 6.01
C ALA A 216 -3.47 -8.26 6.58
N GLY A 217 -4.51 -7.48 6.23
CA GLY A 217 -4.64 -6.08 6.56
C GLY A 217 -4.80 -5.19 5.34
N VAL A 218 -4.58 -3.90 5.54
CA VAL A 218 -4.68 -2.88 4.49
C VAL A 218 -3.47 -1.96 4.49
N VAL A 219 -3.11 -1.48 3.29
CA VAL A 219 -2.10 -0.45 3.06
C VAL A 219 -2.83 0.82 2.64
N ASN A 220 -2.65 1.88 3.40
CA ASN A 220 -3.25 3.19 3.14
C ASN A 220 -2.18 4.21 2.77
N MET A 221 -2.32 4.81 1.61
CA MET A 221 -1.47 5.89 1.13
C MET A 221 -2.18 7.22 1.36
N VAL A 222 -1.61 8.07 2.20
CA VAL A 222 -2.15 9.40 2.53
C VAL A 222 -1.51 10.42 1.60
N MET A 223 -2.36 11.17 0.88
CA MET A 223 -1.93 12.14 -0.13
C MET A 223 -1.34 13.40 0.51
N LYS A 224 -0.30 13.98 -0.10
CA LYS A 224 0.22 15.29 0.25
C LYS A 224 -0.81 16.37 0.00
N ARG A 225 -0.93 17.34 0.92
CA ARG A 225 -1.84 18.49 0.81
C ARG A 225 -1.14 19.82 1.01
N ALA A 226 -1.78 20.90 0.56
CA ALA A 226 -1.24 22.24 0.77
C ALA A 226 -1.20 22.58 2.25
N GLY A 227 0.01 22.79 2.77
CA GLY A 227 0.27 23.34 4.10
C GLY A 227 0.14 24.86 4.14
N VAL A 228 0.38 25.45 5.31
CA VAL A 228 0.44 26.90 5.47
C VAL A 228 1.68 27.46 4.76
N GLU A 229 2.80 26.78 4.91
CA GLU A 229 4.06 27.15 4.24
C GLU A 229 3.99 26.81 2.74
N PRO A 230 4.34 27.76 1.86
CA PRO A 230 4.40 27.49 0.43
C PRO A 230 5.60 26.58 0.10
N VAL A 231 5.38 25.63 -0.82
CA VAL A 231 6.44 24.76 -1.33
C VAL A 231 6.63 25.02 -2.81
N THR A 232 7.88 25.11 -3.25
CA THR A 232 8.29 25.06 -4.66
C THR A 232 9.60 24.30 -4.70
N SER A 233 9.53 23.03 -5.00
CA SER A 233 10.72 22.16 -5.05
C SER A 233 10.85 21.53 -6.43
N VAL A 234 12.08 21.45 -6.91
CA VAL A 234 12.46 20.71 -8.11
C VAL A 234 13.55 19.73 -7.71
N THR A 235 13.33 18.46 -8.01
CA THR A 235 14.28 17.38 -7.73
C THR A 235 14.75 16.75 -9.03
N ALA A 236 16.06 16.72 -9.27
CA ALA A 236 16.71 15.90 -10.28
C ALA A 236 17.16 14.58 -9.64
N LEU A 237 16.95 13.47 -10.34
CA LEU A 237 17.33 12.13 -9.89
C LEU A 237 18.14 11.42 -10.99
N ALA A 238 19.08 10.57 -10.57
CA ALA A 238 19.84 9.69 -11.43
C ALA A 238 20.33 8.48 -10.63
N ASP A 239 20.64 7.38 -11.30
CA ASP A 239 21.23 6.20 -10.66
C ASP A 239 22.43 5.63 -11.43
N SER A 240 23.12 4.65 -10.81
CA SER A 240 24.27 3.98 -11.38
C SER A 240 23.94 3.03 -12.54
N ASN A 241 22.65 2.73 -12.77
CA ASN A 241 22.20 1.84 -13.83
C ASN A 241 21.92 2.60 -15.12
N GLY A 242 21.72 3.95 -15.02
CA GLY A 242 21.42 4.82 -16.15
C GLY A 242 20.04 5.47 -16.07
N SER A 243 19.28 5.27 -14.99
CA SER A 243 18.03 6.00 -14.77
C SER A 243 18.31 7.49 -14.55
N TYR A 244 17.40 8.34 -15.02
CA TYR A 244 17.40 9.77 -14.75
C TYR A 244 15.99 10.35 -14.86
N GLY A 245 15.74 11.41 -14.11
CA GLY A 245 14.43 12.03 -14.11
C GLY A 245 14.36 13.35 -13.39
N VAL A 246 13.17 13.92 -13.37
CA VAL A 246 12.86 15.16 -12.68
C VAL A 246 11.50 15.05 -12.00
N ALA A 247 11.44 15.56 -10.76
CA ALA A 247 10.19 15.67 -10.01
C ALA A 247 9.96 17.11 -9.56
N VAL A 248 8.69 17.53 -9.43
CA VAL A 248 8.30 18.85 -8.93
C VAL A 248 7.26 18.70 -7.84
N ASP A 249 7.31 19.57 -6.82
CA ASP A 249 6.34 19.69 -5.75
C ASP A 249 5.99 21.17 -5.54
N LEU A 250 4.76 21.53 -5.85
CA LEU A 250 4.25 22.89 -5.78
C LEU A 250 3.07 22.94 -4.80
N SER A 251 3.15 23.80 -3.80
CA SER A 251 2.09 23.95 -2.79
C SER A 251 1.84 25.41 -2.48
N ARG A 252 0.58 25.83 -2.50
CA ARG A 252 0.15 27.18 -2.18
C ARG A 252 -1.20 27.17 -1.48
N ARG A 253 -1.36 28.11 -0.53
CA ARG A 253 -2.68 28.53 -0.05
C ARG A 253 -2.94 29.98 -0.42
N PHE A 254 -4.18 30.29 -0.73
CA PHE A 254 -4.60 31.63 -1.18
C PHE A 254 -6.07 31.89 -0.84
N GLY A 255 -6.52 33.12 -1.16
CA GLY A 255 -7.86 33.60 -0.80
C GLY A 255 -7.90 34.15 0.63
N GLN A 256 -9.07 34.64 1.03
CA GLN A 256 -9.31 35.13 2.37
C GLN A 256 -9.12 33.99 3.37
N ASP A 257 -8.35 34.20 4.46
CA ASP A 257 -8.06 33.22 5.50
C ASP A 257 -7.47 31.87 4.95
N ASN A 258 -6.73 31.95 3.85
CA ASN A 258 -6.15 30.75 3.20
C ASN A 258 -7.20 29.67 2.88
N GLN A 259 -8.38 30.08 2.46
CA GLN A 259 -9.51 29.17 2.23
C GLN A 259 -9.27 28.16 1.10
N PHE A 260 -8.48 28.52 0.09
CA PHE A 260 -8.09 27.62 -0.99
C PHE A 260 -6.69 27.07 -0.76
N GLY A 261 -6.53 25.77 -1.00
CA GLY A 261 -5.24 25.10 -1.04
C GLY A 261 -5.08 24.33 -2.34
N ILE A 262 -3.90 24.39 -2.93
CA ILE A 262 -3.51 23.57 -4.08
C ILE A 262 -2.13 22.96 -3.83
N ARG A 263 -1.98 21.67 -4.06
CA ARG A 263 -0.69 21.01 -4.17
C ARG A 263 -0.64 20.21 -5.45
N VAL A 264 0.45 20.35 -6.19
CA VAL A 264 0.70 19.63 -7.44
C VAL A 264 2.05 18.94 -7.31
N ASN A 265 2.06 17.65 -7.58
CA ASN A 265 3.27 16.85 -7.70
C ASN A 265 3.31 16.24 -9.10
N ALA A 266 4.47 16.18 -9.72
CA ALA A 266 4.65 15.52 -11.00
C ALA A 266 6.09 14.98 -11.12
N MET A 267 6.25 13.88 -11.86
CA MET A 267 7.54 13.30 -12.18
C MET A 267 7.55 12.72 -13.58
N ASP A 268 8.69 12.79 -14.23
CA ASP A 268 9.04 12.08 -15.48
C ASP A 268 10.41 11.45 -15.30
N GLU A 269 10.48 10.12 -15.40
CA GLU A 269 11.69 9.33 -15.18
C GLU A 269 11.90 8.33 -16.31
N HIS A 270 13.09 8.36 -16.90
CA HIS A 270 13.66 7.24 -17.65
C HIS A 270 14.23 6.23 -16.66
N VAL A 271 13.77 4.97 -16.73
CA VAL A 271 14.18 3.91 -15.82
C VAL A 271 15.12 2.94 -16.53
N GLU A 272 16.28 2.67 -15.94
CA GLU A 272 17.11 1.51 -16.22
C GLU A 272 17.33 0.72 -14.92
N THR A 273 16.99 -0.58 -14.94
CA THR A 273 17.10 -1.42 -13.76
C THR A 273 18.50 -2.03 -13.62
N PRO A 274 18.86 -2.62 -12.46
CA PRO A 274 20.09 -3.41 -12.36
C PRO A 274 20.13 -4.67 -13.24
N ILE A 275 19.12 -4.89 -14.09
CA ILE A 275 19.04 -6.02 -15.02
C ILE A 275 19.41 -5.52 -16.43
N ASP A 276 20.46 -6.06 -17.01
CA ASP A 276 20.99 -5.65 -18.31
C ASP A 276 19.91 -5.60 -19.40
N GLY A 277 19.66 -4.40 -19.98
CA GLY A 277 18.67 -4.22 -21.05
C GLY A 277 17.22 -4.13 -20.60
N ASP A 278 16.95 -4.16 -19.31
CA ASP A 278 15.63 -3.89 -18.73
C ASP A 278 15.50 -2.40 -18.45
N ARG A 279 14.71 -1.73 -19.29
CA ARG A 279 14.53 -0.28 -19.28
C ARG A 279 13.10 0.11 -19.63
N GLY A 280 12.74 1.33 -19.20
CA GLY A 280 11.41 1.85 -19.43
C GLY A 280 11.24 3.30 -19.00
N TYR A 281 10.06 3.62 -18.50
CA TYR A 281 9.76 4.94 -17.94
C TYR A 281 8.69 4.86 -16.85
N ARG A 282 8.67 5.88 -16.01
CA ARG A 282 7.61 6.15 -15.02
C ARG A 282 7.24 7.62 -15.08
N LYS A 283 5.96 7.91 -15.04
CA LYS A 283 5.44 9.28 -15.05
C LYS A 283 4.23 9.36 -14.17
N PHE A 284 4.10 10.47 -13.46
CA PHE A 284 2.85 10.76 -12.79
C PHE A 284 2.60 12.27 -12.70
N VAL A 285 1.34 12.63 -12.50
CA VAL A 285 0.90 13.94 -12.09
C VAL A 285 -0.22 13.79 -11.07
N ASN A 286 -0.12 14.55 -10.00
CA ASN A 286 -1.11 14.63 -8.94
C ASN A 286 -1.54 16.09 -8.71
N ALA A 287 -2.81 16.30 -8.38
CA ALA A 287 -3.34 17.57 -7.91
C ALA A 287 -4.27 17.34 -6.72
N ALA A 288 -3.93 17.93 -5.57
CA ALA A 288 -4.75 17.94 -4.36
C ALA A 288 -5.28 19.35 -4.14
N LEU A 289 -6.60 19.48 -4.11
CA LEU A 289 -7.32 20.75 -3.93
C LEU A 289 -8.07 20.76 -2.60
N ASP A 290 -7.94 21.83 -1.85
CA ASP A 290 -8.69 22.08 -0.62
C ASP A 290 -9.52 23.36 -0.77
N TRP A 291 -10.77 23.34 -0.33
CA TRP A 291 -11.61 24.51 -0.25
C TRP A 291 -12.39 24.54 1.06
N LYS A 292 -12.06 25.51 1.91
CA LYS A 292 -12.85 25.85 3.09
C LYS A 292 -13.97 26.79 2.65
N LEU A 293 -15.13 26.23 2.29
CA LEU A 293 -16.26 27.02 1.79
C LEU A 293 -16.77 28.00 2.86
N ASN A 294 -16.81 27.55 4.10
CA ASN A 294 -17.12 28.35 5.29
C ASN A 294 -16.55 27.62 6.53
N SER A 295 -16.89 28.11 7.73
CA SER A 295 -16.43 27.51 9.00
C SER A 295 -16.94 26.08 9.25
N LYS A 296 -18.00 25.66 8.53
CA LYS A 296 -18.63 24.35 8.71
C LYS A 296 -18.35 23.36 7.58
N LEU A 297 -18.08 23.81 6.37
CA LEU A 297 -17.93 22.95 5.19
C LEU A 297 -16.55 23.09 4.57
N LYS A 298 -15.85 21.97 4.49
CA LYS A 298 -14.59 21.80 3.79
C LYS A 298 -14.78 20.79 2.66
N LEU A 299 -14.32 21.14 1.47
CA LEU A 299 -14.25 20.26 0.30
C LEU A 299 -12.79 19.93 0.00
N GLN A 300 -12.53 18.70 -0.39
CA GLN A 300 -11.23 18.22 -0.82
C GLN A 300 -11.38 17.37 -2.08
N TYR A 301 -10.53 17.62 -3.05
CA TYR A 301 -10.48 16.84 -4.27
C TYR A 301 -9.06 16.40 -4.55
N ASP A 302 -8.89 15.12 -4.87
CA ASP A 302 -7.64 14.52 -5.29
C ASP A 302 -7.80 13.97 -6.70
N PHE A 303 -6.80 14.25 -7.52
CA PHE A 303 -6.61 13.66 -8.83
C PHE A 303 -5.18 13.12 -8.92
N GLU A 304 -5.02 11.90 -9.40
CA GLU A 304 -3.73 11.31 -9.70
C GLU A 304 -3.80 10.57 -11.04
N HIS A 305 -2.84 10.81 -11.91
CA HIS A 305 -2.58 10.02 -13.11
C HIS A 305 -1.17 9.45 -13.06
N VAL A 306 -1.07 8.14 -13.25
CA VAL A 306 0.19 7.39 -13.25
C VAL A 306 0.31 6.64 -14.57
N GLU A 307 1.52 6.61 -15.14
CA GLU A 307 1.84 5.82 -16.33
C GLU A 307 3.23 5.18 -16.14
N SER A 308 3.35 3.90 -16.49
CA SER A 308 4.63 3.20 -16.47
C SER A 308 4.75 2.18 -17.60
N SER A 309 5.99 1.96 -18.02
CA SER A 309 6.35 0.91 -18.96
C SER A 309 7.68 0.32 -18.53
N ILE A 310 7.70 -0.99 -18.27
CA ILE A 310 8.90 -1.73 -17.83
C ILE A 310 8.78 -3.19 -18.24
N VAL A 311 9.90 -3.87 -18.46
CA VAL A 311 9.91 -5.30 -18.74
C VAL A 311 9.76 -6.09 -17.43
N GLU A 312 8.86 -7.06 -17.39
CA GLU A 312 8.75 -7.97 -16.24
C GLU A 312 9.74 -9.13 -16.40
N GLN A 313 10.65 -9.30 -15.44
CA GLN A 313 11.56 -10.46 -15.38
C GLN A 313 10.77 -11.76 -15.14
N ALA A 314 11.25 -12.87 -15.71
CA ALA A 314 10.61 -14.17 -15.50
C ALA A 314 10.70 -14.64 -14.06
N GLY A 315 9.56 -15.07 -13.50
CA GLY A 315 9.54 -15.92 -12.33
C GLY A 315 10.03 -17.33 -12.67
N ILE A 316 10.81 -17.94 -11.79
CA ILE A 316 11.37 -19.27 -11.98
C ILE A 316 10.48 -20.30 -11.29
N VAL A 317 9.77 -21.13 -12.06
CA VAL A 317 8.87 -22.15 -11.51
C VAL A 317 9.70 -23.28 -10.88
N PRO A 318 9.51 -23.62 -9.60
CA PRO A 318 10.19 -24.77 -8.98
C PRO A 318 9.93 -26.07 -9.75
N LEU A 319 10.91 -26.94 -9.78
CA LEU A 319 10.73 -28.26 -10.37
C LEU A 319 9.77 -29.11 -9.55
N THR A 320 9.16 -30.12 -10.19
CA THR A 320 8.34 -31.09 -9.47
C THR A 320 9.18 -31.86 -8.44
N ALA A 321 8.63 -31.99 -7.22
CA ALA A 321 9.29 -32.73 -6.16
C ALA A 321 9.57 -34.19 -6.56
N LYS A 322 10.77 -34.66 -6.22
CA LYS A 322 11.15 -36.06 -6.31
C LYS A 322 11.33 -36.61 -4.90
N ASN A 323 10.60 -37.66 -4.56
CA ASN A 323 10.59 -38.22 -3.20
C ASN A 323 10.28 -37.17 -2.11
N GLY A 324 9.33 -36.27 -2.40
CA GLY A 324 8.92 -35.19 -1.45
C GLY A 324 9.88 -33.99 -1.36
N VAL A 325 10.94 -33.93 -2.19
CA VAL A 325 11.92 -32.85 -2.15
C VAL A 325 12.03 -32.15 -3.51
N ILE A 326 12.00 -30.82 -3.52
CA ILE A 326 12.29 -30.00 -4.69
C ILE A 326 13.77 -29.61 -4.68
N THR A 327 14.48 -29.91 -5.77
CA THR A 327 15.85 -29.43 -5.97
C THR A 327 15.81 -28.01 -6.55
N LEU A 328 16.31 -27.04 -5.79
CA LEU A 328 16.39 -25.64 -6.23
C LEU A 328 17.60 -25.42 -7.15
N PRO A 329 17.53 -24.54 -8.15
CA PRO A 329 18.67 -24.15 -8.94
C PRO A 329 19.63 -23.27 -8.12
N ALA A 330 20.86 -23.12 -8.56
CA ALA A 330 21.74 -22.07 -8.07
C ALA A 330 21.09 -20.69 -8.34
N ILE A 331 21.35 -19.70 -7.49
CA ILE A 331 20.84 -18.34 -7.71
C ILE A 331 21.50 -17.82 -9.00
N PRO A 332 20.73 -17.49 -10.05
CA PRO A 332 21.29 -16.98 -11.29
C PRO A 332 21.86 -15.58 -11.10
N ASP A 333 22.58 -15.09 -12.09
CA ASP A 333 23.10 -13.73 -12.06
C ASP A 333 21.95 -12.72 -12.09
N PRO A 334 21.79 -11.87 -11.07
CA PRO A 334 20.69 -10.92 -10.97
C PRO A 334 20.72 -9.84 -12.06
N SER A 335 21.87 -9.63 -12.72
CA SER A 335 21.98 -8.66 -13.81
C SER A 335 21.49 -9.19 -15.17
N LYS A 336 21.17 -10.49 -15.28
CA LYS A 336 20.82 -11.09 -16.57
C LYS A 336 19.32 -11.13 -16.80
N LEU A 337 18.90 -10.59 -17.95
CA LEU A 337 17.51 -10.63 -18.39
C LEU A 337 17.19 -11.99 -19.00
N LEU A 338 16.19 -12.69 -18.46
CA LEU A 338 15.74 -14.00 -18.98
C LEU A 338 14.73 -13.87 -20.13
N VAL A 339 14.13 -12.70 -20.31
CA VAL A 339 12.98 -12.48 -21.21
C VAL A 339 13.36 -11.57 -22.38
N SER A 340 12.41 -11.34 -23.29
CA SER A 340 12.60 -10.38 -24.37
C SER A 340 12.35 -8.96 -23.90
N ASN A 341 13.31 -8.07 -24.11
CA ASN A 341 13.16 -6.65 -23.82
C ASN A 341 12.25 -5.89 -24.83
N ALA A 342 11.77 -6.56 -25.86
CA ALA A 342 10.84 -5.99 -26.83
C ALA A 342 9.37 -5.99 -26.35
N HIS A 343 9.08 -6.61 -25.20
CA HIS A 343 7.73 -6.83 -24.70
C HIS A 343 7.55 -6.27 -23.28
N PRO A 344 7.56 -4.94 -23.09
CA PRO A 344 7.32 -4.35 -21.78
C PRO A 344 5.86 -4.47 -21.36
N THR A 345 5.62 -4.60 -20.07
CA THR A 345 4.33 -4.34 -19.45
C THR A 345 4.11 -2.84 -19.43
N ARG A 346 2.95 -2.38 -19.95
CA ARG A 346 2.53 -0.98 -19.89
C ARG A 346 1.32 -0.88 -19.00
N SER A 347 1.34 0.06 -18.07
CA SER A 347 0.22 0.28 -17.16
C SER A 347 -0.03 1.76 -16.95
N SER A 348 -1.27 2.11 -16.69
CA SER A 348 -1.68 3.46 -16.28
C SER A 348 -2.81 3.38 -15.25
N ALA A 349 -2.89 4.37 -14.37
CA ALA A 349 -3.98 4.52 -13.43
C ALA A 349 -4.48 5.96 -13.40
N ASP A 350 -5.81 6.13 -13.39
CA ASP A 350 -6.50 7.40 -13.18
C ASP A 350 -7.29 7.29 -11.88
N THR A 351 -6.96 8.11 -10.88
CA THR A 351 -7.60 8.08 -9.56
C THR A 351 -8.19 9.44 -9.24
N GLN A 352 -9.43 9.47 -8.76
CA GLN A 352 -10.14 10.69 -8.36
C GLN A 352 -10.90 10.42 -7.06
N LEU A 353 -10.79 11.34 -6.11
CA LEU A 353 -11.49 11.27 -4.82
C LEU A 353 -12.00 12.65 -4.42
N LEU A 354 -13.29 12.79 -4.23
CA LEU A 354 -13.94 13.97 -3.67
C LEU A 354 -14.40 13.67 -2.24
N ARG A 355 -14.09 14.57 -1.32
CA ARG A 355 -14.53 14.52 0.08
C ARG A 355 -15.21 15.83 0.47
N ALA A 356 -16.21 15.72 1.32
CA ALA A 356 -16.90 16.85 1.93
C ALA A 356 -17.03 16.59 3.43
N ASP A 357 -16.38 17.40 4.24
CA ASP A 357 -16.44 17.36 5.70
C ASP A 357 -17.35 18.49 6.18
N TYR A 358 -18.48 18.13 6.81
CA TYR A 358 -19.48 19.08 7.28
C TYR A 358 -19.64 19.01 8.79
N ALA A 359 -19.28 20.08 9.48
CA ALA A 359 -19.54 20.25 10.92
C ALA A 359 -21.03 20.56 11.13
N LEU A 360 -21.83 19.54 11.45
CA LEU A 360 -23.25 19.69 11.73
C LEU A 360 -23.47 20.54 12.98
N SER A 361 -22.65 20.27 14.02
CA SER A 361 -22.58 21.07 15.27
C SER A 361 -21.13 21.05 15.79
N GLU A 362 -20.89 21.62 16.98
CA GLU A 362 -19.56 21.56 17.63
C GLU A 362 -19.11 20.13 17.95
N ASN A 363 -20.05 19.21 18.14
CA ASN A 363 -19.78 17.83 18.55
C ASN A 363 -20.15 16.78 17.49
N TRP A 364 -20.72 17.18 16.35
CA TRP A 364 -21.15 16.26 15.31
C TRP A 364 -20.61 16.67 13.95
N ASN A 365 -19.98 15.70 13.28
CA ASN A 365 -19.47 15.85 11.93
C ASN A 365 -20.12 14.84 10.98
N VAL A 366 -20.26 15.22 9.72
CA VAL A 366 -20.72 14.36 8.62
C VAL A 366 -19.67 14.38 7.53
N ASP A 367 -19.14 13.23 7.19
CA ASP A 367 -18.15 13.03 6.13
C ASP A 367 -18.82 12.32 4.95
N PHE A 368 -18.79 12.94 3.79
CA PHE A 368 -19.19 12.32 2.54
C PHE A 368 -17.99 12.16 1.62
N SER A 369 -17.90 11.01 0.97
CA SER A 369 -16.87 10.78 -0.04
C SER A 369 -17.40 9.99 -1.25
N ILE A 370 -16.86 10.32 -2.42
CA ILE A 370 -17.07 9.59 -3.67
C ILE A 370 -15.76 9.56 -4.44
N GLY A 371 -15.40 8.39 -4.94
CA GLY A 371 -14.15 8.22 -5.67
C GLY A 371 -14.22 7.14 -6.73
N GLN A 372 -13.27 7.21 -7.65
CA GLN A 372 -13.06 6.23 -8.72
C GLN A 372 -11.55 6.09 -8.99
N SER A 373 -11.11 4.85 -9.19
CA SER A 373 -9.77 4.53 -9.69
C SER A 373 -9.90 3.54 -10.84
N ILE A 374 -9.24 3.82 -11.96
CA ILE A 374 -9.23 2.96 -13.14
C ILE A 374 -7.79 2.64 -13.49
N THR A 375 -7.38 1.39 -13.32
CA THR A 375 -6.07 0.88 -13.74
C THR A 375 -6.23 0.15 -15.07
N ARG A 376 -5.39 0.47 -16.06
CA ARG A 376 -5.30 -0.20 -17.37
C ARG A 376 -3.93 -0.80 -17.53
N ARG A 377 -3.87 -1.98 -18.13
CA ARG A 377 -2.61 -2.69 -18.31
C ARG A 377 -2.60 -3.54 -19.57
N ASP A 378 -1.50 -3.46 -20.33
CA ASP A 378 -1.09 -4.42 -21.35
C ASP A 378 0.12 -5.15 -20.80
N ARG A 379 -0.06 -6.42 -20.43
CA ARG A 379 0.93 -7.18 -19.67
C ARG A 379 1.56 -8.30 -20.48
N TRP A 380 2.87 -8.40 -20.38
CA TRP A 380 3.64 -9.59 -20.73
C TRP A 380 4.19 -10.24 -19.46
N ALA A 381 3.53 -11.30 -19.00
CA ALA A 381 3.96 -12.05 -17.83
C ALA A 381 4.79 -13.25 -18.28
N TRP A 382 5.90 -13.50 -17.58
CA TRP A 382 6.89 -14.49 -17.97
C TRP A 382 7.17 -15.48 -16.85
N VAL A 383 7.31 -16.76 -17.21
CA VAL A 383 7.81 -17.80 -16.31
C VAL A 383 8.86 -18.66 -17.01
N PHE A 384 9.92 -18.99 -16.27
CA PHE A 384 10.94 -19.93 -16.70
C PHE A 384 10.71 -21.28 -16.02
N GLN A 385 10.64 -22.35 -16.78
CA GLN A 385 10.21 -23.67 -16.28
C GLN A 385 10.87 -24.82 -17.03
N LYS A 386 10.67 -26.05 -16.52
CA LYS A 386 11.16 -27.31 -17.15
C LYS A 386 12.66 -27.31 -17.45
N TYR A 387 13.43 -26.79 -16.50
CA TYR A 387 14.86 -26.58 -16.68
C TYR A 387 15.68 -27.72 -16.06
N SER A 388 16.92 -27.89 -16.56
CA SER A 388 17.94 -28.69 -15.93
C SER A 388 18.66 -27.88 -14.86
N VAL A 389 18.70 -28.36 -13.61
CA VAL A 389 19.44 -27.67 -12.52
C VAL A 389 20.94 -27.63 -12.84
N ALA A 390 21.48 -28.65 -13.52
CA ALA A 390 22.91 -28.74 -13.82
C ALA A 390 23.35 -27.82 -14.96
N THR A 391 22.53 -27.67 -16.02
CA THR A 391 22.92 -26.90 -17.22
C THR A 391 22.23 -25.58 -17.37
N GLY A 392 21.13 -25.38 -16.65
CA GLY A 392 20.27 -24.16 -16.79
C GLY A 392 19.37 -24.19 -18.02
N ALA A 393 19.54 -25.10 -18.96
CA ALA A 393 18.71 -25.16 -20.17
C ALA A 393 17.26 -25.49 -19.82
N GLY A 394 16.32 -24.71 -20.33
CA GLY A 394 14.90 -24.81 -20.00
C GLY A 394 13.99 -24.10 -20.99
N SER A 395 12.76 -23.89 -20.58
CA SER A 395 11.72 -23.27 -21.41
C SER A 395 11.21 -22.00 -20.74
N LEU A 396 11.17 -20.93 -21.51
CA LEU A 396 10.48 -19.69 -21.18
C LEU A 396 9.04 -19.76 -21.70
N GLN A 397 8.07 -19.41 -20.89
CA GLN A 397 6.68 -19.23 -21.28
C GLN A 397 6.30 -17.76 -21.07
N ALA A 398 5.71 -17.16 -22.09
CA ALA A 398 5.13 -15.82 -22.03
C ALA A 398 3.60 -15.89 -22.07
N SER A 399 2.96 -14.98 -21.37
CA SER A 399 1.52 -14.75 -21.39
C SER A 399 1.28 -13.29 -21.75
N GLU A 400 0.70 -13.05 -22.93
CA GLU A 400 0.29 -11.74 -23.39
C GLU A 400 -1.17 -11.48 -23.00
N GLN A 401 -1.40 -10.39 -22.28
CA GLN A 401 -2.68 -10.01 -21.68
C GLN A 401 -2.95 -8.53 -22.01
N ASN A 402 -3.58 -8.29 -23.16
CA ASN A 402 -3.84 -6.93 -23.63
C ASN A 402 -5.24 -6.46 -23.20
N GLY A 403 -5.35 -5.15 -22.94
CA GLY A 403 -6.61 -4.50 -22.61
C GLY A 403 -7.16 -4.86 -21.24
N GLN A 404 -6.33 -5.31 -20.29
CA GLN A 404 -6.76 -5.46 -18.91
C GLN A 404 -7.17 -4.10 -18.34
N MET A 405 -8.30 -4.07 -17.64
CA MET A 405 -8.78 -2.90 -16.94
C MET A 405 -9.36 -3.31 -15.60
N TYR A 406 -9.11 -2.52 -14.59
CA TYR A 406 -9.63 -2.70 -13.24
C TYR A 406 -10.22 -1.37 -12.79
N GLU A 407 -11.53 -1.34 -12.54
CA GLU A 407 -12.22 -0.14 -12.08
C GLU A 407 -12.69 -0.37 -10.64
N ASN A 408 -12.33 0.55 -9.74
CA ASN A 408 -12.83 0.62 -8.38
C ASN A 408 -13.61 1.92 -8.20
N LYS A 409 -14.83 1.84 -7.68
CA LYS A 409 -15.64 2.99 -7.27
C LYS A 409 -16.02 2.87 -5.82
N ASN A 410 -16.07 4.00 -5.13
CA ASN A 410 -16.47 4.07 -3.72
C ASN A 410 -17.45 5.21 -3.50
N VAL A 411 -18.45 4.96 -2.68
CA VAL A 411 -19.28 5.99 -2.05
C VAL A 411 -19.39 5.67 -0.57
N ARG A 412 -19.16 6.68 0.28
CA ARG A 412 -19.27 6.56 1.73
C ARG A 412 -19.94 7.79 2.32
N LEU A 413 -20.81 7.56 3.27
CA LEU A 413 -21.39 8.58 4.15
C LEU A 413 -21.16 8.12 5.59
N GLU A 414 -20.52 8.95 6.38
CA GLU A 414 -20.19 8.67 7.77
C GLU A 414 -20.58 9.86 8.64
N THR A 415 -21.07 9.62 9.83
CA THR A 415 -21.28 10.64 10.86
C THR A 415 -20.58 10.24 12.14
N THR A 416 -19.87 11.19 12.73
CA THR A 416 -19.19 11.00 14.01
C THR A 416 -19.68 12.07 14.98
N GLY A 417 -20.08 11.63 16.17
CA GLY A 417 -20.59 12.52 17.20
C GLY A 417 -20.07 12.22 18.59
N ALA A 418 -19.71 13.24 19.35
CA ALA A 418 -19.32 13.11 20.75
C ALA A 418 -20.42 13.58 21.67
N PHE A 419 -20.69 12.78 22.72
CA PHE A 419 -21.67 13.09 23.75
C PHE A 419 -21.28 12.41 25.08
N LYS A 420 -22.03 12.70 26.15
CA LYS A 420 -21.81 12.08 27.46
C LYS A 420 -23.07 11.43 27.97
N THR A 421 -22.91 10.27 28.62
CA THR A 421 -23.95 9.60 29.40
C THR A 421 -23.50 9.57 30.86
N GLY A 422 -23.91 10.57 31.63
CA GLY A 422 -23.37 10.82 32.95
C GLY A 422 -21.86 11.13 32.91
N PRO A 423 -21.00 10.39 33.63
CA PRO A 423 -19.55 10.61 33.61
C PRO A 423 -18.85 9.98 32.39
N ILE A 424 -19.55 9.16 31.61
CA ILE A 424 -18.99 8.36 30.51
C ILE A 424 -19.01 9.21 29.23
N GLY A 425 -17.85 9.34 28.57
CA GLY A 425 -17.72 9.95 27.25
C GLY A 425 -17.96 8.95 26.13
N HIS A 426 -18.59 9.39 25.05
CA HIS A 426 -18.85 8.61 23.86
C HIS A 426 -18.36 9.35 22.61
N THR A 427 -17.73 8.63 21.70
CA THR A 427 -17.50 9.08 20.31
C THR A 427 -18.12 8.01 19.40
N LEU A 428 -19.35 8.28 18.97
CA LEU A 428 -20.14 7.36 18.15
C LEU A 428 -19.90 7.64 16.68
N THR A 429 -19.54 6.61 15.92
CA THR A 429 -19.43 6.68 14.47
C THR A 429 -20.41 5.71 13.83
N ALA A 430 -21.24 6.22 12.91
CA ALA A 430 -22.15 5.44 12.10
C ALA A 430 -21.88 5.73 10.62
N GLY A 431 -21.86 4.69 9.79
CA GLY A 431 -21.56 4.88 8.39
C GLY A 431 -22.20 3.85 7.48
N VAL A 432 -22.35 4.26 6.23
CA VAL A 432 -22.74 3.41 5.11
C VAL A 432 -21.70 3.56 4.00
N MET A 433 -21.34 2.44 3.38
CA MET A 433 -20.41 2.47 2.25
C MET A 433 -20.80 1.44 1.20
N GLN A 434 -20.41 1.73 -0.03
CA GLN A 434 -20.50 0.79 -1.13
C GLN A 434 -19.29 0.94 -2.05
N ASN A 435 -18.64 -0.20 -2.33
CA ASN A 435 -17.58 -0.33 -3.31
C ASN A 435 -18.08 -1.17 -4.48
N TRP A 436 -17.70 -0.78 -5.70
CA TRP A 436 -17.88 -1.56 -6.92
C TRP A 436 -16.50 -1.80 -7.52
N LEU A 437 -16.23 -3.05 -7.85
CA LEU A 437 -15.04 -3.45 -8.56
C LEU A 437 -15.50 -4.08 -9.88
N PHE A 438 -14.97 -3.58 -10.98
CA PHE A 438 -15.27 -4.08 -12.30
C PHE A 438 -14.00 -4.43 -13.07
N GLN A 439 -14.04 -5.55 -13.77
CA GLN A 439 -13.03 -5.97 -14.72
C GLN A 439 -13.75 -6.44 -15.99
N PRO A 440 -13.50 -5.86 -17.16
CA PRO A 440 -14.06 -6.34 -18.42
C PRO A 440 -13.43 -7.65 -18.89
N ASP A 441 -13.97 -8.20 -19.96
CA ASP A 441 -13.40 -9.34 -20.65
C ASP A 441 -11.99 -9.03 -21.16
N PHE A 442 -11.07 -10.01 -21.09
CA PHE A 442 -9.81 -9.95 -21.80
C PHE A 442 -9.35 -11.38 -22.18
N THR A 443 -8.46 -11.46 -23.16
CA THR A 443 -7.91 -12.72 -23.66
C THR A 443 -6.42 -12.81 -23.35
N THR A 444 -5.97 -13.98 -22.90
CA THR A 444 -4.56 -14.30 -22.70
C THR A 444 -4.08 -15.20 -23.82
N TYR A 445 -3.01 -14.80 -24.50
CA TYR A 445 -2.28 -15.60 -25.49
C TYR A 445 -1.00 -16.14 -24.87
N PHE A 446 -0.57 -17.31 -25.29
CA PHE A 446 0.59 -17.98 -24.73
C PHE A 446 1.65 -18.23 -25.81
N TYR A 447 2.90 -18.04 -25.42
CA TYR A 447 4.06 -18.24 -26.27
C TYR A 447 5.16 -18.97 -25.51
N THR A 448 6.07 -19.61 -26.24
CA THR A 448 7.25 -20.27 -25.66
C THR A 448 8.51 -19.91 -26.43
N ALA A 449 9.66 -19.99 -25.72
CA ALA A 449 10.99 -19.97 -26.29
C ALA A 449 11.92 -20.88 -25.47
N SER A 450 13.00 -21.34 -26.08
CA SER A 450 14.09 -21.95 -25.31
C SER A 450 14.93 -20.89 -24.67
N GLN A 451 15.40 -21.11 -23.43
CA GLN A 451 16.22 -20.19 -22.69
C GLN A 451 17.17 -20.95 -21.75
N ASN A 452 18.20 -20.29 -21.28
CA ASN A 452 19.11 -20.81 -20.25
C ASN A 452 19.11 -19.92 -19.03
N LEU A 453 18.96 -20.51 -17.85
CA LEU A 453 18.89 -19.80 -16.56
C LEU A 453 20.23 -19.14 -16.17
N TYR A 454 21.35 -19.77 -16.53
CA TYR A 454 22.69 -19.34 -16.11
C TYR A 454 23.43 -18.54 -17.18
N ASP A 455 23.08 -18.76 -18.45
CA ASP A 455 23.63 -18.05 -19.59
C ASP A 455 22.51 -17.65 -20.57
N PRO A 456 21.68 -16.64 -20.22
CA PRO A 456 20.53 -16.25 -21.02
C PRO A 456 20.95 -15.69 -22.38
N VAL A 457 20.17 -16.05 -23.41
CA VAL A 457 20.33 -15.52 -24.76
C VAL A 457 19.20 -14.54 -25.10
N SER A 458 19.46 -13.60 -25.99
CA SER A 458 18.43 -12.66 -26.46
C SER A 458 17.30 -13.42 -27.18
N ILE A 459 16.07 -13.20 -26.73
CA ILE A 459 14.87 -13.81 -27.34
C ILE A 459 14.40 -12.95 -28.49
N THR A 460 14.65 -13.41 -29.72
CA THR A 460 14.27 -12.71 -30.96
C THR A 460 12.97 -13.28 -31.57
N LYS A 461 12.55 -14.48 -31.15
CA LYS A 461 11.36 -15.14 -31.68
C LYS A 461 10.60 -15.89 -30.57
N LEU A 462 9.31 -15.65 -30.53
CA LEU A 462 8.36 -16.39 -29.70
C LEU A 462 7.52 -17.30 -30.58
N THR A 463 7.28 -18.55 -30.12
CA THR A 463 6.42 -19.53 -30.79
C THR A 463 5.10 -19.58 -30.04
N ALA A 464 3.98 -19.38 -30.74
CA ALA A 464 2.65 -19.50 -30.14
C ALA A 464 2.47 -20.91 -29.53
N SER A 465 1.90 -20.99 -28.35
CA SER A 465 1.80 -22.23 -27.56
C SER A 465 0.45 -22.30 -26.85
N GLY A 466 -0.23 -23.44 -27.03
CA GLY A 466 -1.53 -23.65 -26.37
C GLY A 466 -2.67 -22.87 -27.00
N THR A 467 -3.84 -22.97 -26.37
CA THR A 467 -5.06 -22.27 -26.78
C THR A 467 -5.18 -20.97 -25.97
N ALA A 468 -5.57 -19.89 -26.63
CA ALA A 468 -5.86 -18.61 -25.95
C ALA A 468 -6.96 -18.84 -24.90
N LYS A 469 -6.78 -18.20 -23.72
CA LYS A 469 -7.73 -18.29 -22.61
C LYS A 469 -8.52 -16.99 -22.50
N GLN A 470 -9.85 -17.11 -22.61
CA GLN A 470 -10.77 -16.00 -22.36
C GLN A 470 -11.02 -15.85 -20.87
N PHE A 471 -10.90 -14.64 -20.36
CA PHE A 471 -11.36 -14.23 -19.04
C PHE A 471 -12.61 -13.37 -19.22
N TYR A 472 -13.66 -13.71 -18.51
CA TYR A 472 -14.94 -13.03 -18.62
C TYR A 472 -15.06 -11.87 -17.64
N ALA A 473 -15.88 -10.90 -17.97
CA ALA A 473 -16.12 -9.73 -17.13
C ALA A 473 -16.57 -10.15 -15.73
N GLN A 474 -15.99 -9.48 -14.74
CA GLN A 474 -16.30 -9.68 -13.34
C GLN A 474 -16.82 -8.38 -12.72
N HIS A 475 -17.95 -8.48 -12.03
CA HIS A 475 -18.51 -7.41 -11.23
C HIS A 475 -18.54 -7.85 -9.77
N ILE A 476 -18.00 -7.02 -8.89
CA ILE A 476 -18.04 -7.23 -7.44
C ILE A 476 -18.67 -5.98 -6.81
N ARG A 477 -19.60 -6.18 -5.88
CA ARG A 477 -20.15 -5.14 -5.01
C ARG A 477 -19.92 -5.54 -3.56
N ASN A 478 -19.28 -4.67 -2.80
CA ASN A 478 -19.06 -4.80 -1.36
C ASN A 478 -19.74 -3.63 -0.66
N SER A 479 -20.86 -3.88 0.00
CA SER A 479 -21.68 -2.88 0.69
C SER A 479 -21.64 -3.11 2.18
N GLY A 480 -21.89 -2.08 2.98
CA GLY A 480 -22.01 -2.27 4.41
C GLY A 480 -22.54 -1.07 5.16
N VAL A 481 -23.19 -1.39 6.28
CA VAL A 481 -23.61 -0.44 7.31
C VAL A 481 -22.87 -0.81 8.58
N TYR A 482 -22.28 0.17 9.23
CA TYR A 482 -21.51 -0.05 10.46
C TYR A 482 -21.80 1.00 11.51
N LEU A 483 -21.62 0.58 12.74
CA LEU A 483 -21.72 1.41 13.93
C LEU A 483 -20.60 0.99 14.89
N PHE A 484 -19.86 1.95 15.41
CA PHE A 484 -18.94 1.71 16.51
C PHE A 484 -18.94 2.90 17.46
N ASP A 485 -18.75 2.61 18.73
CA ASP A 485 -18.70 3.57 19.81
C ASP A 485 -17.37 3.42 20.55
N GLN A 486 -16.65 4.50 20.62
CA GLN A 486 -15.49 4.67 21.49
C GLN A 486 -15.99 5.25 22.81
N VAL A 487 -15.91 4.46 23.86
CA VAL A 487 -16.47 4.75 25.18
C VAL A 487 -15.33 5.03 26.15
N ASP A 488 -15.23 6.27 26.63
CA ASP A 488 -14.30 6.66 27.68
C ASP A 488 -14.93 6.37 29.04
N LEU A 489 -14.71 5.15 29.55
CA LEU A 489 -15.24 4.69 30.84
C LEU A 489 -14.62 5.47 32.01
N THR A 490 -13.35 5.83 31.87
CA THR A 490 -12.62 6.72 32.78
C THR A 490 -11.59 7.52 31.96
N SER A 491 -10.90 8.47 32.59
CA SER A 491 -9.78 9.18 31.93
C SER A 491 -8.60 8.29 31.50
N ARG A 492 -8.59 7.00 31.89
CA ARG A 492 -7.55 6.03 31.59
C ARG A 492 -8.05 4.78 30.89
N LEU A 493 -9.33 4.47 30.97
CA LEU A 493 -9.91 3.22 30.44
C LEU A 493 -10.88 3.56 29.34
N GLN A 494 -10.58 3.10 28.14
CA GLN A 494 -11.38 3.26 26.93
C GLN A 494 -11.77 1.90 26.39
N PHE A 495 -13.00 1.78 25.92
CA PHE A 495 -13.55 0.61 25.25
C PHE A 495 -14.06 1.01 23.87
N ILE A 496 -13.72 0.28 22.82
CA ILE A 496 -14.30 0.44 21.49
C ILE A 496 -15.10 -0.80 21.17
N ALA A 497 -16.38 -0.64 20.89
CA ALA A 497 -17.26 -1.71 20.43
C ALA A 497 -17.83 -1.34 19.06
N GLY A 498 -17.88 -2.30 18.16
CA GLY A 498 -18.41 -2.08 16.83
C GLY A 498 -19.12 -3.29 16.25
N VAL A 499 -20.04 -3.01 15.34
CA VAL A 499 -20.74 -4.01 14.56
C VAL A 499 -20.91 -3.51 13.13
N ARG A 500 -20.73 -4.41 12.17
CA ARG A 500 -20.96 -4.15 10.75
C ARG A 500 -21.82 -5.24 10.14
N ARG A 501 -22.80 -4.83 9.36
CA ARG A 501 -23.51 -5.71 8.41
C ARG A 501 -22.92 -5.49 7.03
N SER A 502 -22.29 -6.53 6.47
CA SER A 502 -21.69 -6.51 5.13
C SER A 502 -22.47 -7.39 4.17
N GLU A 503 -22.57 -6.94 2.92
CA GLU A 503 -23.09 -7.69 1.77
C GLU A 503 -22.01 -7.73 0.69
N TYR A 504 -21.72 -8.91 0.17
CA TYR A 504 -20.78 -9.13 -0.93
C TYR A 504 -21.51 -9.84 -2.06
N MET A 505 -21.53 -9.20 -3.24
CA MET A 505 -22.06 -9.78 -4.47
C MET A 505 -20.93 -9.89 -5.49
N SER A 506 -20.85 -11.03 -6.17
CA SER A 506 -19.92 -11.24 -7.29
C SER A 506 -20.62 -11.95 -8.41
N SER A 507 -20.42 -11.49 -9.63
CA SER A 507 -20.94 -12.12 -10.84
C SER A 507 -19.89 -12.16 -11.93
N GLN A 508 -19.80 -13.32 -12.60
CA GLN A 508 -18.92 -13.56 -13.75
C GLN A 508 -19.56 -14.61 -14.64
N LEU A 509 -19.50 -14.44 -15.95
CA LEU A 509 -20.04 -15.42 -16.88
C LEU A 509 -19.35 -16.79 -16.70
N GLY A 510 -20.16 -17.85 -16.63
CA GLY A 510 -19.67 -19.23 -16.45
C GLY A 510 -19.41 -19.63 -15.01
N THR A 511 -19.67 -18.74 -14.03
CA THR A 511 -19.63 -19.05 -12.60
C THR A 511 -20.94 -18.65 -11.91
N PRO A 512 -21.37 -19.35 -10.85
CA PRO A 512 -22.53 -18.91 -10.06
C PRO A 512 -22.34 -17.52 -9.49
N SER A 513 -23.36 -16.68 -9.56
CA SER A 513 -23.37 -15.38 -8.88
C SER A 513 -23.40 -15.60 -7.38
N GLN A 514 -22.48 -14.95 -6.66
CA GLN A 514 -22.41 -15.01 -5.19
C GLN A 514 -23.22 -13.86 -4.59
N ASP A 515 -23.94 -14.15 -3.53
CA ASP A 515 -24.60 -13.17 -2.66
C ASP A 515 -24.40 -13.63 -1.23
N ILE A 516 -23.47 -12.97 -0.55
CA ILE A 516 -23.01 -13.37 0.79
C ILE A 516 -23.24 -12.21 1.75
N ASN A 517 -23.96 -12.50 2.83
CA ASN A 517 -24.25 -11.55 3.89
C ASN A 517 -23.63 -11.97 5.22
N ARG A 518 -23.00 -11.03 5.94
CA ARG A 518 -22.42 -11.32 7.25
C ARG A 518 -22.53 -10.11 8.19
N THR A 519 -22.78 -10.40 9.45
CA THR A 519 -22.63 -9.42 10.55
C THR A 519 -21.37 -9.77 11.34
N SER A 520 -20.45 -8.80 11.43
CA SER A 520 -19.16 -8.96 12.13
C SER A 520 -19.07 -8.00 13.30
N PRO A 521 -18.88 -8.53 14.53
CA PRO A 521 -18.57 -7.73 15.69
C PRO A 521 -17.06 -7.41 15.75
N SER A 522 -16.73 -6.36 16.49
CA SER A 522 -15.38 -6.07 16.95
C SER A 522 -15.41 -5.45 18.33
N GLY A 523 -14.34 -5.62 19.08
CA GLY A 523 -14.21 -5.02 20.39
C GLY A 523 -12.74 -4.85 20.78
N SER A 524 -12.44 -3.74 21.46
CA SER A 524 -11.11 -3.51 21.99
C SER A 524 -11.20 -2.73 23.30
N LEU A 525 -10.22 -2.99 24.16
CA LEU A 525 -10.05 -2.32 25.44
C LEU A 525 -8.66 -1.73 25.50
N SER A 526 -8.54 -0.46 25.84
CA SER A 526 -7.28 0.25 26.03
C SER A 526 -7.21 0.85 27.43
N TYR A 527 -6.06 0.71 28.10
CA TYR A 527 -5.83 1.27 29.42
C TYR A 527 -4.51 2.05 29.46
N ARG A 528 -4.57 3.32 29.81
CA ARG A 528 -3.41 4.18 30.03
C ARG A 528 -2.79 3.91 31.40
N LEU A 529 -1.68 3.15 31.42
CA LEU A 529 -0.91 2.88 32.64
C LEU A 529 -0.27 4.17 33.18
N THR A 530 0.30 4.96 32.27
CA THR A 530 0.89 6.30 32.50
C THR A 530 0.43 7.25 31.39
N PRO A 531 0.67 8.57 31.48
CA PRO A 531 0.38 9.49 30.37
C PRO A 531 1.03 9.08 29.03
N ASN A 532 2.17 8.39 29.08
CA ASN A 532 2.98 8.01 27.93
C ASN A 532 2.95 6.51 27.63
N THR A 533 2.18 5.71 28.37
CA THR A 533 2.14 4.23 28.17
C THR A 533 0.72 3.74 28.21
N SER A 534 0.31 3.01 27.18
CA SER A 534 -0.96 2.31 27.11
C SER A 534 -0.78 0.81 26.88
N VAL A 535 -1.71 0.02 27.38
CA VAL A 535 -1.88 -1.40 27.07
C VAL A 535 -3.24 -1.62 26.45
N TYR A 536 -3.35 -2.57 25.54
CA TYR A 536 -4.62 -2.87 24.88
C TYR A 536 -4.84 -4.36 24.66
N ALA A 537 -6.10 -4.73 24.48
CA ALA A 537 -6.52 -6.00 23.95
C ALA A 537 -7.63 -5.79 22.92
N SER A 538 -7.62 -6.54 21.83
CA SER A 538 -8.63 -6.43 20.77
C SER A 538 -9.03 -7.78 20.20
N TYR A 539 -10.29 -7.84 19.74
CA TYR A 539 -10.88 -8.90 18.94
C TYR A 539 -11.50 -8.30 17.70
N VAL A 540 -11.08 -8.77 16.52
CA VAL A 540 -11.57 -8.29 15.22
C VAL A 540 -11.75 -9.45 14.25
N GLU A 541 -12.71 -9.29 13.31
CA GLU A 541 -12.92 -10.23 12.22
C GLU A 541 -12.47 -9.66 10.88
N ALA A 542 -12.12 -10.55 9.94
CA ALA A 542 -12.00 -10.24 8.50
C ALA A 542 -12.92 -11.19 7.72
N LEU A 543 -13.38 -10.72 6.58
CA LEU A 543 -14.33 -11.44 5.73
C LEU A 543 -13.73 -11.64 4.33
N GLU A 544 -13.70 -12.89 3.89
CA GLU A 544 -13.33 -13.25 2.53
C GLU A 544 -14.47 -14.05 1.87
N SER A 545 -14.61 -13.95 0.54
CA SER A 545 -15.46 -14.87 -0.20
C SER A 545 -14.77 -16.23 -0.30
N ALA A 546 -15.44 -17.28 0.15
CA ALA A 546 -14.94 -18.65 -0.02
C ALA A 546 -15.18 -19.21 -1.44
N GLY A 547 -15.82 -18.43 -2.32
CA GLY A 547 -16.11 -18.84 -3.68
C GLY A 547 -17.32 -19.77 -3.81
N SER A 548 -17.40 -20.43 -4.95
CA SER A 548 -18.39 -21.47 -5.26
C SER A 548 -17.69 -22.79 -5.55
N ALA A 549 -18.38 -23.88 -5.26
CA ALA A 549 -17.88 -25.24 -5.52
C ALA A 549 -17.54 -25.44 -6.99
N PRO A 550 -16.37 -26.00 -7.33
CA PRO A 550 -15.98 -26.31 -8.71
C PRO A 550 -17.01 -27.20 -9.41
N SER A 551 -17.11 -27.11 -10.71
CA SER A 551 -18.02 -27.97 -11.51
C SER A 551 -17.72 -29.47 -11.41
N THR A 552 -16.52 -29.81 -10.93
CA THR A 552 -16.06 -31.19 -10.70
C THR A 552 -16.43 -31.74 -9.31
N ALA A 553 -16.84 -30.87 -8.39
CA ALA A 553 -17.22 -31.30 -7.03
C ALA A 553 -18.63 -31.89 -7.00
N ALA A 554 -18.91 -32.78 -6.02
CA ALA A 554 -20.22 -33.40 -5.82
C ALA A 554 -21.32 -32.34 -5.54
N ASN A 555 -20.97 -31.25 -4.88
CA ASN A 555 -21.83 -30.08 -4.65
C ASN A 555 -21.55 -28.94 -5.64
N ALA A 556 -21.26 -29.28 -6.91
CA ALA A 556 -20.93 -28.33 -7.96
C ALA A 556 -21.84 -27.09 -7.94
N ASN A 557 -21.22 -25.91 -8.10
CA ASN A 557 -21.86 -24.60 -8.12
C ASN A 557 -22.50 -24.14 -6.77
N GLN A 558 -22.39 -24.91 -5.70
CA GLN A 558 -22.82 -24.44 -4.37
C GLN A 558 -21.97 -23.25 -3.93
N ILE A 559 -22.62 -22.16 -3.55
CA ILE A 559 -21.96 -20.99 -2.95
C ILE A 559 -21.69 -21.27 -1.48
N LEU A 560 -20.43 -21.13 -1.06
CA LEU A 560 -20.06 -21.23 0.35
C LEU A 560 -20.32 -19.90 1.08
N PRO A 561 -20.58 -19.96 2.41
CA PRO A 561 -20.67 -18.73 3.23
C PRO A 561 -19.33 -17.98 3.26
N ALA A 562 -19.34 -16.75 3.81
CA ALA A 562 -18.10 -16.01 4.01
C ALA A 562 -17.10 -16.78 4.87
N ALA A 563 -15.87 -16.82 4.43
CA ALA A 563 -14.74 -17.24 5.26
C ALA A 563 -14.48 -16.15 6.31
N VAL A 564 -14.65 -16.50 7.59
CA VAL A 564 -14.51 -15.55 8.70
C VAL A 564 -13.20 -15.80 9.41
N SER A 565 -12.23 -14.96 9.13
CA SER A 565 -10.96 -14.94 9.87
C SER A 565 -11.14 -14.18 11.18
N ARG A 566 -10.50 -14.65 12.26
CA ARG A 566 -10.58 -14.07 13.59
C ARG A 566 -9.20 -13.74 14.12
N GLN A 567 -9.05 -12.54 14.64
CA GLN A 567 -7.80 -12.09 15.25
C GLN A 567 -8.03 -11.62 16.69
N GLU A 568 -7.17 -12.10 17.55
CA GLU A 568 -6.98 -11.65 18.93
C GLU A 568 -5.60 -11.00 19.02
N GLU A 569 -5.52 -9.82 19.63
CA GLU A 569 -4.24 -9.10 19.78
C GLU A 569 -4.20 -8.43 21.15
N VAL A 570 -3.03 -8.50 21.80
CA VAL A 570 -2.72 -7.74 23.02
C VAL A 570 -1.41 -7.02 22.83
N GLY A 571 -1.31 -5.79 23.32
CA GLY A 571 -0.09 -5.01 23.12
C GLY A 571 0.13 -3.93 24.17
N VAL A 572 1.33 -3.38 24.12
CA VAL A 572 1.76 -2.23 24.89
C VAL A 572 2.42 -1.22 23.97
N ARG A 573 2.13 0.05 24.22
CA ARG A 573 2.74 1.18 23.54
C ARG A 573 3.24 2.17 24.54
N THR A 574 4.41 2.74 24.25
CA THR A 574 4.98 3.78 25.10
C THR A 574 5.65 4.84 24.24
N ARG A 575 5.47 6.11 24.61
CA ARG A 575 6.16 7.24 24.02
C ARG A 575 7.38 7.57 24.88
N LEU A 576 8.57 7.47 24.31
CA LEU A 576 9.83 7.77 24.98
C LEU A 576 10.17 9.24 24.74
N ALA A 577 10.29 10.02 25.82
CA ALA A 577 10.66 11.45 25.81
C ALA A 577 9.83 12.30 24.79
N ASP A 578 8.57 11.93 24.55
CA ASP A 578 7.64 12.53 23.58
C ASP A 578 8.16 12.60 22.12
N ARG A 579 9.17 11.78 21.78
CA ARG A 579 9.87 11.81 20.50
C ARG A 579 9.87 10.50 19.76
N ALA A 580 9.80 9.37 20.46
CA ALA A 580 9.78 8.06 19.83
C ALA A 580 8.64 7.21 20.37
N LEU A 581 7.95 6.49 19.49
CA LEU A 581 6.92 5.51 19.81
C LEU A 581 7.56 4.10 19.81
N VAL A 582 7.37 3.37 20.90
CA VAL A 582 7.73 1.96 21.04
C VAL A 582 6.48 1.14 21.16
N SER A 583 6.36 0.06 20.41
CA SER A 583 5.21 -0.84 20.44
C SER A 583 5.66 -2.29 20.53
N LEU A 584 4.94 -3.08 21.33
CA LEU A 584 5.07 -4.53 21.39
C LEU A 584 3.66 -5.13 21.33
N ALA A 585 3.43 -6.09 20.43
CA ALA A 585 2.16 -6.77 20.27
C ALA A 585 2.32 -8.28 20.17
N LEU A 586 1.39 -9.01 20.75
CA LEU A 586 1.18 -10.43 20.58
C LEU A 586 -0.12 -10.63 19.82
N PHE A 587 -0.11 -11.40 18.74
CA PHE A 587 -1.31 -11.65 17.94
C PHE A 587 -1.51 -13.13 17.67
N ASN A 588 -2.76 -13.50 17.47
CA ASN A 588 -3.21 -14.83 17.04
C ASN A 588 -4.34 -14.65 16.03
N LEU A 589 -4.08 -15.01 14.77
CA LEU A 589 -5.04 -14.95 13.67
C LEU A 589 -5.30 -16.36 13.17
N ARG A 590 -6.58 -16.70 12.96
CA ARG A 590 -7.03 -17.94 12.32
C ARG A 590 -7.76 -17.60 11.04
N GLN A 591 -7.33 -18.21 9.95
CA GLN A 591 -7.90 -18.02 8.61
C GLN A 591 -8.46 -19.35 8.11
N PRO A 592 -9.78 -19.48 7.92
CA PRO A 592 -10.38 -20.64 7.29
C PRO A 592 -10.10 -20.65 5.78
N SER A 593 -10.03 -21.82 5.19
CA SER A 593 -9.92 -22.02 3.74
C SER A 593 -10.90 -23.09 3.27
N ALA A 594 -11.35 -22.97 2.02
CA ALA A 594 -12.22 -23.96 1.39
C ALA A 594 -11.43 -24.80 0.40
N ASP A 595 -11.71 -26.10 0.39
CA ASP A 595 -11.11 -27.06 -0.53
C ASP A 595 -12.07 -28.23 -0.80
N THR A 596 -11.76 -29.09 -1.75
CA THR A 596 -12.51 -30.31 -2.07
C THR A 596 -11.99 -31.46 -1.21
N ASN A 597 -12.85 -32.02 -0.36
CA ASN A 597 -12.49 -33.11 0.53
C ASN A 597 -12.43 -34.47 -0.16
N ALA A 598 -12.11 -35.55 0.59
CA ALA A 598 -11.98 -36.91 0.06
C ALA A 598 -13.29 -37.46 -0.54
N ASP A 599 -14.43 -36.95 -0.12
CA ASP A 599 -15.76 -37.31 -0.65
C ASP A 599 -16.14 -36.49 -1.89
N ASN A 600 -15.19 -35.74 -2.45
CA ASN A 600 -15.37 -34.82 -3.58
C ASN A 600 -16.39 -33.71 -3.31
N VAL A 601 -16.57 -33.29 -2.06
CA VAL A 601 -17.44 -32.18 -1.66
C VAL A 601 -16.56 -30.96 -1.37
N TYR A 602 -16.89 -29.82 -1.97
CA TYR A 602 -16.22 -28.54 -1.69
C TYR A 602 -16.75 -27.96 -0.38
N VAL A 603 -15.91 -27.87 0.63
CA VAL A 603 -16.25 -27.51 2.01
C VAL A 603 -15.23 -26.53 2.58
N MET A 604 -15.62 -25.78 3.62
CA MET A 604 -14.74 -24.90 4.37
C MET A 604 -14.21 -25.64 5.61
N ASP A 605 -13.30 -26.58 5.41
CA ASP A 605 -12.69 -27.40 6.45
C ASP A 605 -11.20 -27.13 6.67
N GLY A 606 -10.58 -26.32 5.82
CA GLY A 606 -9.22 -25.86 6.00
C GLY A 606 -9.13 -24.74 7.03
N ASN A 607 -8.01 -24.69 7.77
CA ASN A 607 -7.74 -23.67 8.77
C ASN A 607 -6.24 -23.44 8.92
N ALA A 608 -5.79 -22.22 8.67
CA ALA A 608 -4.42 -21.79 8.92
C ALA A 608 -4.35 -20.86 10.14
N ARG A 609 -3.31 -21.02 10.96
CA ARG A 609 -3.05 -20.15 12.09
C ARG A 609 -1.79 -19.35 11.85
N PHE A 610 -1.87 -18.04 12.12
CA PHE A 610 -0.76 -17.09 12.10
C PHE A 610 -0.68 -16.42 13.47
N ARG A 611 0.33 -16.75 14.27
CA ARG A 611 0.54 -16.13 15.58
C ARG A 611 1.96 -15.65 15.73
N GLY A 612 2.16 -14.59 16.49
CA GLY A 612 3.48 -14.04 16.61
C GLY A 612 3.63 -12.93 17.61
N ILE A 613 4.85 -12.40 17.62
CA ILE A 613 5.27 -11.26 18.43
C ILE A 613 5.82 -10.22 17.49
N GLU A 614 5.33 -8.99 17.60
CA GLU A 614 5.84 -7.83 16.86
C GLU A 614 6.38 -6.77 17.80
N PHE A 615 7.55 -6.23 17.46
CA PHE A 615 8.18 -5.11 18.16
C PHE A 615 8.50 -4.02 17.15
N SER A 616 8.27 -2.75 17.52
CA SER A 616 8.69 -1.62 16.71
C SER A 616 9.10 -0.42 17.56
N VAL A 617 10.04 0.36 17.02
CA VAL A 617 10.47 1.66 17.54
C VAL A 617 10.51 2.63 16.38
N GLN A 618 9.92 3.82 16.55
CA GLN A 618 9.90 4.83 15.51
C GLN A 618 9.95 6.24 16.11
N GLY A 619 10.88 7.06 15.64
CA GLY A 619 11.02 8.46 16.06
C GLY A 619 12.46 8.87 16.36
N ASP A 620 12.61 9.99 17.06
CA ASP A 620 13.91 10.53 17.48
C ASP A 620 14.36 9.90 18.79
N VAL A 621 15.39 9.07 18.75
CA VAL A 621 15.99 8.46 19.95
C VAL A 621 16.82 9.50 20.72
N THR A 622 17.50 10.38 19.97
CA THR A 622 18.19 11.55 20.50
C THR A 622 17.85 12.77 19.64
N LYS A 623 18.37 13.94 19.99
CA LYS A 623 18.24 15.15 19.14
C LYS A 623 18.89 15.00 17.76
N ASP A 624 19.87 14.11 17.63
CA ASP A 624 20.70 13.92 16.45
C ASP A 624 20.46 12.57 15.73
N ILE A 625 19.76 11.62 16.38
CA ILE A 625 19.51 10.28 15.84
C ILE A 625 18.01 10.02 15.73
N SER A 626 17.57 9.78 14.53
CA SER A 626 16.23 9.27 14.19
C SER A 626 16.31 7.80 13.82
N LEU A 627 15.31 7.01 14.24
CA LEU A 627 15.29 5.56 14.08
C LEU A 627 13.89 5.10 13.65
N THR A 628 13.85 4.18 12.70
CA THR A 628 12.72 3.26 12.50
C THR A 628 13.25 1.84 12.52
N ALA A 629 12.71 1.03 13.43
CA ALA A 629 13.09 -0.36 13.59
C ALA A 629 11.86 -1.20 13.86
N SER A 630 11.78 -2.35 13.24
CA SER A 630 10.69 -3.29 13.50
C SER A 630 11.16 -4.73 13.32
N THR A 631 10.56 -5.64 14.09
CA THR A 631 10.79 -7.08 13.96
C THR A 631 9.52 -7.86 14.25
N VAL A 632 9.35 -8.98 13.56
CA VAL A 632 8.30 -9.95 13.86
C VAL A 632 8.91 -11.35 13.94
N TYR A 633 8.47 -12.10 14.95
CA TYR A 633 8.55 -13.55 14.99
C TYR A 633 7.17 -14.12 14.70
N LEU A 634 7.05 -14.97 13.69
CA LEU A 634 5.81 -15.54 13.17
C LEU A 634 5.85 -17.07 13.22
N ASP A 635 4.89 -17.70 13.91
CA ASP A 635 4.57 -19.13 13.84
C ASP A 635 3.29 -19.28 13.02
N ALA A 636 3.45 -19.57 11.72
CA ALA A 636 2.35 -19.82 10.80
C ALA A 636 2.27 -21.30 10.45
N LYS A 637 1.07 -21.91 10.59
CA LYS A 637 0.86 -23.32 10.32
C LYS A 637 -0.52 -23.59 9.74
N GLN A 638 -0.58 -24.48 8.76
CA GLN A 638 -1.83 -25.14 8.35
C GLN A 638 -2.26 -26.11 9.46
N LEU A 639 -3.39 -25.84 10.12
CA LEU A 639 -3.89 -26.68 11.21
C LEU A 639 -4.76 -27.81 10.66
N ASP A 640 -5.63 -27.49 9.70
CA ASP A 640 -6.57 -28.41 9.09
C ASP A 640 -6.54 -28.21 7.56
N SER A 641 -6.64 -29.29 6.79
CA SER A 641 -6.70 -29.27 5.33
C SER A 641 -7.29 -30.59 4.82
N SER A 642 -8.05 -30.52 3.74
CA SER A 642 -8.48 -31.70 2.96
C SER A 642 -7.29 -32.50 2.44
N ASP A 643 -6.16 -31.83 2.14
CA ASP A 643 -4.86 -32.47 1.88
C ASP A 643 -4.07 -32.63 3.17
N SER A 644 -4.09 -33.83 3.72
CA SER A 644 -3.39 -34.18 4.97
C SER A 644 -1.88 -33.94 4.91
N THR A 645 -1.28 -33.86 3.73
CA THR A 645 0.16 -33.60 3.56
C THR A 645 0.53 -32.15 3.90
N LEU A 646 -0.45 -31.24 3.93
CA LEU A 646 -0.26 -29.84 4.28
C LEU A 646 -0.41 -29.58 5.78
N VAL A 647 -1.02 -30.50 6.54
CA VAL A 647 -1.26 -30.31 7.98
C VAL A 647 0.05 -30.21 8.74
N GLY A 648 0.19 -29.18 9.57
CA GLY A 648 1.39 -28.84 10.34
C GLY A 648 2.49 -28.11 9.54
N LYS A 649 2.29 -27.92 8.21
CA LYS A 649 3.24 -27.24 7.35
C LYS A 649 3.13 -25.72 7.45
N THR A 650 4.20 -25.04 7.08
CA THR A 650 4.26 -23.59 6.98
C THR A 650 3.71 -23.12 5.64
N PRO A 651 2.80 -22.13 5.59
CA PRO A 651 2.33 -21.58 4.31
C PRO A 651 3.46 -21.04 3.44
N GLU A 652 3.29 -21.16 2.11
CA GLU A 652 4.26 -20.70 1.10
C GLU A 652 4.77 -19.29 1.38
N ASN A 653 6.06 -19.05 1.11
CA ASN A 653 6.74 -17.75 1.24
C ASN A 653 6.60 -17.06 2.60
N THR A 654 6.35 -17.80 3.66
CA THR A 654 6.14 -17.29 5.02
C THR A 654 7.39 -17.46 5.87
N PRO A 655 8.18 -16.39 6.14
CA PRO A 655 9.35 -16.47 7.00
C PRO A 655 8.96 -16.45 8.47
N HIS A 656 9.71 -17.19 9.32
CA HIS A 656 9.53 -17.12 10.76
C HIS A 656 9.98 -15.79 11.37
N VAL A 657 10.97 -15.14 10.78
CA VAL A 657 11.51 -13.88 11.28
C VAL A 657 11.69 -12.90 10.14
N THR A 658 11.19 -11.68 10.32
CA THR A 658 11.61 -10.52 9.54
C THR A 658 12.02 -9.40 10.48
N ALA A 659 13.01 -8.60 10.08
CA ALA A 659 13.47 -7.45 10.84
C ALA A 659 13.92 -6.34 9.90
N SER A 660 13.66 -5.11 10.30
CA SER A 660 14.13 -3.91 9.63
C SER A 660 14.70 -2.94 10.65
N LEU A 661 15.74 -2.24 10.25
CA LEU A 661 16.36 -1.17 10.99
C LEU A 661 16.82 -0.12 10.00
N PHE A 662 16.38 1.11 10.16
CA PHE A 662 16.89 2.27 9.44
C PHE A 662 17.13 3.40 10.42
N ALA A 663 18.31 4.01 10.35
CA ALA A 663 18.71 5.10 11.21
C ALA A 663 19.31 6.24 10.40
N GLU A 664 19.02 7.47 10.81
CA GLU A 664 19.64 8.70 10.32
C GLU A 664 20.37 9.37 11.49
N TYR A 665 21.61 9.76 11.27
CA TYR A 665 22.41 10.57 12.17
C TYR A 665 22.69 11.94 11.56
N ARG A 666 22.17 12.98 12.18
CA ARG A 666 22.46 14.38 11.84
C ARG A 666 23.81 14.76 12.47
N VAL A 667 24.80 15.08 11.64
CA VAL A 667 26.18 15.32 12.05
C VAL A 667 26.31 16.71 12.68
N PRO A 668 26.48 16.85 14.01
CA PRO A 668 26.44 18.16 14.67
C PRO A 668 27.57 19.11 14.25
N VAL A 669 28.74 18.54 13.91
CA VAL A 669 29.93 19.32 13.54
C VAL A 669 29.86 19.90 12.12
N LEU A 670 28.96 19.40 11.28
CA LEU A 670 28.75 19.88 9.92
C LEU A 670 27.25 20.10 9.67
N ALA A 671 26.80 21.32 9.90
CA ALA A 671 25.40 21.68 9.76
C ALA A 671 24.86 21.33 8.36
N GLY A 672 23.73 20.65 8.32
CA GLY A 672 23.10 20.21 7.08
C GLY A 672 23.54 18.83 6.57
N LEU A 673 24.58 18.21 7.17
CA LEU A 673 24.95 16.82 6.84
C LEU A 673 24.19 15.84 7.71
N SER A 674 23.57 14.84 7.08
CA SER A 674 23.13 13.61 7.73
C SER A 674 23.67 12.40 6.99
N VAL A 675 23.91 11.32 7.76
CA VAL A 675 24.27 10.01 7.24
C VAL A 675 23.21 9.01 7.69
N ASN A 676 22.88 8.07 6.81
CA ASN A 676 21.88 7.07 7.12
C ASN A 676 22.35 5.67 6.76
N GLY A 677 21.68 4.67 7.32
CA GLY A 677 21.93 3.28 7.00
C GLY A 677 20.76 2.40 7.39
N GLY A 678 20.57 1.35 6.60
CA GLY A 678 19.49 0.38 6.77
C GLY A 678 19.98 -1.06 6.78
N MET A 679 19.23 -1.91 7.49
CA MET A 679 19.39 -3.36 7.52
C MET A 679 18.01 -4.00 7.42
N TYR A 680 17.80 -4.83 6.40
CA TYR A 680 16.52 -5.48 6.12
C TYR A 680 16.75 -6.98 6.04
N TYR A 681 16.17 -7.72 6.98
CA TYR A 681 16.30 -9.16 7.10
C TYR A 681 14.97 -9.86 6.84
N VAL A 682 14.99 -10.83 5.92
CA VAL A 682 13.90 -11.79 5.72
C VAL A 682 14.47 -13.19 5.93
N GLY A 683 13.90 -13.93 6.86
CA GLY A 683 14.33 -15.29 7.22
C GLY A 683 14.12 -16.32 6.12
N PRO A 684 14.61 -17.55 6.33
CA PRO A 684 14.29 -18.68 5.48
C PRO A 684 12.77 -18.88 5.37
N ARG A 685 12.30 -19.32 4.20
CA ARG A 685 10.88 -19.53 3.95
C ARG A 685 10.62 -20.63 2.94
N PRO A 686 9.48 -21.37 3.05
CA PRO A 686 9.18 -22.48 2.17
C PRO A 686 8.83 -22.01 0.75
N VAL A 687 9.18 -22.82 -0.22
CA VAL A 687 8.93 -22.58 -1.65
C VAL A 687 7.50 -22.93 -2.05
N ASN A 688 6.86 -23.81 -1.28
CA ASN A 688 5.46 -24.15 -1.43
C ASN A 688 4.86 -24.56 -0.07
N SER A 689 3.55 -24.69 -0.02
CA SER A 689 2.82 -25.01 1.22
C SER A 689 3.04 -26.45 1.73
N ALA A 690 3.68 -27.32 0.95
CA ALA A 690 4.05 -28.69 1.36
C ALA A 690 5.45 -28.76 2.01
N ASP A 691 6.16 -27.64 2.19
CA ASP A 691 7.52 -27.55 2.76
C ASP A 691 8.58 -28.41 2.01
N GLN A 692 8.40 -28.60 0.70
CA GLN A 692 9.26 -29.49 -0.08
C GLN A 692 10.62 -28.89 -0.46
N ALA A 693 10.80 -27.58 -0.29
CA ALA A 693 12.07 -26.87 -0.34
C ALA A 693 11.95 -25.54 0.41
N TRP A 694 13.09 -24.99 0.81
CA TRP A 694 13.21 -23.69 1.48
C TRP A 694 14.26 -22.84 0.78
N ILE A 695 13.94 -21.56 0.54
CA ILE A 695 14.94 -20.57 0.17
C ILE A 695 15.60 -20.01 1.43
N GLY A 696 16.90 -19.74 1.33
CA GLY A 696 17.68 -19.18 2.44
C GLY A 696 17.25 -17.77 2.81
N GLY A 697 17.45 -17.38 4.07
CA GLY A 697 17.27 -16.01 4.53
C GLY A 697 18.29 -15.05 3.91
N ALA A 698 17.90 -13.77 3.81
CA ALA A 698 18.75 -12.73 3.27
C ALA A 698 18.71 -11.49 4.15
N THR A 699 19.89 -10.85 4.33
CA THR A 699 20.03 -9.51 4.91
C THR A 699 20.54 -8.58 3.82
N ILE A 700 19.82 -7.47 3.60
CA ILE A 700 20.19 -6.41 2.67
C ILE A 700 20.56 -5.18 3.48
N TYR A 701 21.68 -4.56 3.13
CA TYR A 701 22.17 -3.35 3.76
C TYR A 701 22.06 -2.18 2.81
N THR A 702 21.68 -1.02 3.36
CA THR A 702 21.69 0.27 2.65
C THR A 702 22.57 1.26 3.40
N ALA A 703 23.12 2.23 2.70
CA ALA A 703 23.87 3.32 3.30
C ALA A 703 23.63 4.59 2.48
N GLY A 704 23.57 5.74 3.14
CA GLY A 704 23.36 6.98 2.42
C GLY A 704 23.90 8.19 3.16
N LEU A 705 23.95 9.30 2.44
CA LEU A 705 24.29 10.61 2.98
C LEU A 705 23.40 11.66 2.33
N ARG A 706 23.06 12.69 3.09
CA ARG A 706 22.34 13.87 2.63
C ARG A 706 23.05 15.12 3.12
N TYR A 707 23.25 16.09 2.22
CA TYR A 707 23.80 17.38 2.58
C TYR A 707 22.87 18.49 2.13
N ALA A 708 22.29 19.22 3.09
CA ALA A 708 21.42 20.38 2.86
C ALA A 708 22.20 21.66 3.12
N THR A 709 22.20 22.58 2.15
CA THR A 709 22.92 23.86 2.21
C THR A 709 22.09 24.96 1.57
N ARG A 710 22.64 26.17 1.50
CA ARG A 710 22.05 27.28 0.78
C ARG A 710 23.00 27.74 -0.34
N VAL A 711 22.48 27.82 -1.56
CA VAL A 711 23.17 28.32 -2.73
C VAL A 711 22.37 29.49 -3.28
N TYR A 712 22.95 30.67 -3.37
CA TYR A 712 22.29 31.91 -3.77
C TYR A 712 20.98 32.17 -2.98
N GLY A 713 20.99 31.87 -1.68
CA GLY A 713 19.84 32.05 -0.78
C GLY A 713 18.77 30.97 -0.87
N LYS A 714 18.77 30.11 -1.87
CA LYS A 714 17.86 28.97 -2.02
C LYS A 714 18.38 27.77 -1.25
N ARG A 715 17.46 26.99 -0.65
CA ARG A 715 17.83 25.71 -0.03
C ARG A 715 18.13 24.70 -1.13
N VAL A 716 19.26 24.03 -1.04
CA VAL A 716 19.66 22.94 -1.94
C VAL A 716 20.05 21.74 -1.10
N SER A 717 19.56 20.57 -1.46
CA SER A 717 19.97 19.31 -0.83
C SER A 717 20.50 18.34 -1.90
N PHE A 718 21.61 17.69 -1.56
CA PHE A 718 22.18 16.59 -2.32
C PHE A 718 22.06 15.33 -1.50
N GLN A 719 21.65 14.23 -2.12
CA GLN A 719 21.52 12.94 -1.45
C GLN A 719 22.12 11.84 -2.33
N ALA A 720 22.78 10.89 -1.67
CA ALA A 720 23.30 9.68 -2.30
C ALA A 720 22.90 8.49 -1.43
N ASN A 721 22.20 7.50 -2.00
CA ASN A 721 21.77 6.27 -1.35
C ASN A 721 22.34 5.07 -2.09
N LEU A 722 22.89 4.13 -1.36
CA LEU A 722 23.46 2.88 -1.86
C LEU A 722 22.55 1.72 -1.44
N GLU A 723 21.78 1.20 -2.39
CA GLU A 723 20.93 0.04 -2.22
C GLU A 723 21.73 -1.25 -2.37
N ASN A 724 21.37 -2.30 -1.59
CA ASN A 724 22.10 -3.57 -1.56
C ASN A 724 23.63 -3.36 -1.51
N ALA A 725 24.09 -2.57 -0.54
CA ALA A 725 25.48 -2.08 -0.44
C ALA A 725 26.54 -3.20 -0.52
N THR A 726 26.22 -4.39 -0.05
CA THR A 726 27.09 -5.58 -0.10
C THR A 726 27.01 -6.36 -1.40
N ASN A 727 26.17 -5.93 -2.35
CA ASN A 727 25.88 -6.64 -3.60
C ASN A 727 25.52 -8.12 -3.39
N LYS A 728 24.63 -8.36 -2.41
CA LYS A 728 24.19 -9.71 -2.03
C LYS A 728 23.33 -10.31 -3.14
N ARG A 729 23.67 -11.51 -3.60
CA ARG A 729 22.82 -12.36 -4.44
C ARG A 729 21.92 -13.21 -3.56
N TYR A 730 20.61 -13.19 -3.79
CA TYR A 730 19.64 -13.87 -2.95
C TYR A 730 18.32 -14.13 -3.68
N TRP A 731 17.53 -15.06 -3.15
CA TRP A 731 16.14 -15.23 -3.53
C TRP A 731 15.30 -14.20 -2.80
N SER A 732 14.66 -13.27 -3.51
CA SER A 732 13.84 -12.20 -2.92
C SER A 732 12.45 -12.67 -2.50
N ALA A 733 11.91 -13.67 -3.21
CA ALA A 733 10.59 -14.23 -2.96
C ALA A 733 10.49 -15.69 -3.43
N ALA A 734 9.50 -16.41 -2.87
CA ALA A 734 9.09 -17.74 -3.28
C ALA A 734 7.56 -17.85 -3.17
N GLY A 735 6.83 -17.06 -3.94
CA GLY A 735 5.38 -16.98 -3.87
C GLY A 735 4.71 -17.22 -5.22
N SER A 736 3.45 -17.64 -5.19
CA SER A 736 2.66 -17.99 -6.38
C SER A 736 3.34 -19.04 -7.26
N ASN A 737 3.95 -20.04 -6.62
CA ASN A 737 4.74 -21.09 -7.28
C ASN A 737 5.88 -20.55 -8.16
N GLN A 738 6.53 -19.45 -7.76
CA GLN A 738 7.64 -18.84 -8.49
C GLN A 738 8.74 -18.39 -7.53
N LEU A 739 9.98 -18.57 -7.93
CA LEU A 739 11.16 -18.00 -7.28
C LEU A 739 11.51 -16.68 -7.98
N ALA A 740 11.86 -15.67 -7.21
CA ALA A 740 12.33 -14.39 -7.72
C ALA A 740 13.73 -14.09 -7.19
N VAL A 741 14.60 -13.59 -8.06
CA VAL A 741 15.98 -13.17 -7.71
C VAL A 741 15.95 -11.72 -7.25
N GLY A 742 16.66 -11.41 -6.16
CA GLY A 742 16.79 -10.02 -5.67
C GLY A 742 17.66 -9.17 -6.59
N LEU A 743 17.36 -7.86 -6.65
CA LEU A 743 18.10 -6.91 -7.46
C LEU A 743 19.55 -6.70 -6.97
N GLY A 744 20.43 -6.35 -7.89
CA GLY A 744 21.82 -5.98 -7.63
C GLY A 744 21.96 -4.66 -6.87
N ARG A 745 23.21 -4.27 -6.64
CA ARG A 745 23.54 -2.99 -5.98
C ARG A 745 23.26 -1.81 -6.92
N THR A 746 22.63 -0.75 -6.38
CA THR A 746 22.34 0.51 -7.08
C THR A 746 22.81 1.68 -6.22
N LEU A 747 23.47 2.66 -6.84
CA LEU A 747 23.74 3.97 -6.23
C LEU A 747 22.76 4.98 -6.83
N GLU A 748 21.93 5.57 -5.99
CA GLU A 748 20.93 6.59 -6.35
C GLU A 748 21.41 7.96 -5.91
N LEU A 749 21.24 8.95 -6.77
CA LEU A 749 21.65 10.33 -6.56
C LEU A 749 20.46 11.25 -6.79
N THR A 750 20.18 12.13 -5.82
CA THR A 750 19.16 13.17 -5.97
C THR A 750 19.71 14.54 -5.62
N SER A 751 19.19 15.57 -6.30
CA SER A 751 19.45 16.97 -6.00
C SER A 751 18.14 17.74 -6.01
N THR A 752 17.79 18.32 -4.87
CA THR A 752 16.53 19.09 -4.71
C THR A 752 16.85 20.56 -4.46
N ILE A 753 16.15 21.45 -5.16
CA ILE A 753 16.22 22.90 -4.99
C ILE A 753 14.85 23.40 -4.54
N ASP A 754 14.80 24.09 -3.39
CA ASP A 754 13.62 24.77 -2.88
C ASP A 754 13.71 26.27 -3.19
N PHE A 755 12.69 26.82 -3.89
CA PHE A 755 12.64 28.20 -4.36
C PHE A 755 11.87 29.14 -3.41
#